data_d04f88a4cd8231eaf5e0fcf3c2c2fe76
#
_entry.id   d04f88a4cd8231eaf5e0fcf3c2c2fe76
#
_cell.length_a   1.000
_cell.length_b   1.000
_cell.length_c   1.000
_cell.angle_alpha   90.00
_cell.angle_beta   90.00
_cell.angle_gamma   90.00
#
_symmetry.space_group_name_H-M   'P 1'
#
loop_
_entity.id
_entity.type
_entity.pdbx_description
1 polymer ?
#
loop_
_entity_poly.entity_id
_entity_poly.type
_entity_poly.pdbx_seq_one_letter_code
_entity_poly.pdbx_strand_id
1 'polypeptide(L)'
;MLLLAIAGMWACANRGVGPQGGPKDETPPKMVKEVPINGSVNYHGNRIEITFDEYLQLNDVVNQVLISPPQQRPPEVRAYGKKLTVTFDGELRDSTTYTIDFGSAICDNNERNPLQGYTFSFATGPEIDTLQMSGIVINAENLNPVANIYAGIHQNLADSAFEKEPFTRIARTDEKGEFTIQNIHRGIYRLYALDDISRDYVYQPGEGLAMHDSLFAPTVRHEGRIDTVFVADTIVAKMDSLQLDSLPHDTLGRYWERIESKTVPVFEPQDILLMYFKEDKLRHYFVRCLREKQHYFSLLFSAPQASMPVIKALNRADAVLPDSLRIDSVRIDSVAADSLAKGSELLTNSDSIVSDSVVTDSIVWTDYAVFQPSAHRDTITVWLTDSMVISRDTIVFTMTYMASDSILNLYPQTDTVFAVYRAPRLSEKVKAAMDKKKETEIKRLNVRHNASNTFDIYDSLRIKSSTPLKYVDLEKIHLSIKKDTTYRPLKISPFIVDSSKMQIVVPYKWEPEKEYRLRVDSAAFTDVYEASNDKLESNLKVRSLEDYSTLIVKMADIDYRARIQLLNEKDVVLRELPVSDEGARFEFLKPTSYYMRLYLDLNGDGKWTTGDWMKHRAPEPVFYFSGKLTLRANWDFEETFDIHAKPLLEQKPAELKSVEGNKKK
;
A
#
# COMPACT_ATOMS: atom_id res chain seq x y z
N MET A 1 -17.48 -62.11 41.56
CA MET A 1 -18.27 -61.45 40.48
C MET A 1 -17.90 -59.98 40.27
N LEU A 2 -17.20 -59.29 41.19
CA LEU A 2 -16.84 -57.91 41.02
C LEU A 2 -15.57 -57.65 40.17
N LEU A 3 -14.71 -58.62 40.00
CA LEU A 3 -13.47 -58.56 39.20
C LEU A 3 -13.67 -58.78 37.69
N LEU A 4 -14.83 -59.36 37.30
CA LEU A 4 -15.18 -59.55 35.88
C LEU A 4 -15.89 -58.31 35.26
N ALA A 5 -16.42 -57.39 36.08
CA ALA A 5 -17.05 -56.17 35.62
C ALA A 5 -16.08 -55.04 35.27
N ILE A 6 -14.81 -55.11 35.79
CA ILE A 6 -13.78 -54.06 35.55
C ILE A 6 -12.98 -54.36 34.28
N ALA A 7 -12.95 -55.60 33.77
CA ALA A 7 -12.28 -55.99 32.53
C ALA A 7 -13.05 -55.61 31.25
N GLY A 8 -14.33 -55.22 31.38
CA GLY A 8 -15.19 -54.83 30.24
C GLY A 8 -15.14 -53.36 29.79
N MET A 9 -14.40 -52.47 30.53
CA MET A 9 -14.36 -51.04 30.20
C MET A 9 -13.11 -50.56 29.46
N TRP A 10 -12.26 -51.48 28.98
CA TRP A 10 -11.11 -51.14 28.16
C TRP A 10 -11.23 -51.59 26.72
N ALA A 11 -12.44 -51.74 26.20
CA ALA A 11 -12.65 -51.85 24.78
C ALA A 11 -12.72 -50.41 24.19
N CYS A 12 -11.57 -49.81 23.98
CA CYS A 12 -11.46 -48.69 23.07
C CYS A 12 -11.92 -49.14 21.70
N ALA A 13 -13.09 -48.73 21.28
CA ALA A 13 -13.50 -48.81 19.90
C ALA A 13 -12.49 -48.03 19.05
N ASN A 14 -11.63 -48.78 18.31
CA ASN A 14 -10.86 -48.19 17.25
C ASN A 14 -11.88 -47.54 16.31
N ARG A 15 -11.94 -46.23 16.29
CA ARG A 15 -12.62 -45.48 15.22
C ARG A 15 -11.81 -45.81 13.97
N GLY A 16 -12.30 -46.77 13.20
CA GLY A 16 -11.77 -47.01 11.87
C GLY A 16 -11.69 -45.69 11.15
N VAL A 17 -10.59 -45.44 10.46
CA VAL A 17 -10.47 -44.32 9.53
C VAL A 17 -11.72 -44.39 8.67
N GLY A 18 -12.56 -43.35 8.70
CA GLY A 18 -13.73 -43.25 7.84
C GLY A 18 -13.31 -43.49 6.38
N PRO A 19 -14.22 -43.88 5.51
CA PRO A 19 -13.88 -44.13 4.11
C PRO A 19 -13.09 -42.90 3.60
N GLN A 20 -11.83 -43.15 3.20
CA GLN A 20 -11.05 -42.15 2.49
C GLN A 20 -11.79 -41.95 1.17
N GLY A 21 -12.30 -40.77 0.94
CA GLY A 21 -12.90 -40.40 -0.34
C GLY A 21 -11.98 -40.73 -1.49
N GLY A 22 -12.51 -40.87 -2.69
CA GLY A 22 -11.70 -41.01 -3.91
C GLY A 22 -10.65 -39.91 -4.06
N PRO A 23 -9.78 -39.99 -5.07
CA PRO A 23 -8.86 -38.91 -5.37
C PRO A 23 -9.65 -37.59 -5.51
N LYS A 24 -9.11 -36.50 -4.94
CA LYS A 24 -9.71 -35.17 -5.03
C LYS A 24 -9.86 -34.79 -6.50
N ASP A 25 -11.06 -34.35 -6.89
CA ASP A 25 -11.27 -33.80 -8.22
C ASP A 25 -10.58 -32.41 -8.30
N GLU A 26 -9.79 -32.21 -9.35
CA GLU A 26 -9.08 -30.94 -9.63
C GLU A 26 -9.58 -30.31 -10.94
N THR A 27 -10.63 -30.88 -11.55
CA THR A 27 -11.17 -30.38 -12.81
C THR A 27 -12.17 -29.27 -12.54
N PRO A 28 -12.10 -28.12 -13.27
CA PRO A 28 -13.11 -27.09 -13.17
C PRO A 28 -14.40 -27.49 -13.92
N PRO A 29 -15.54 -26.87 -13.58
CA PRO A 29 -16.80 -27.07 -14.29
C PRO A 29 -16.69 -26.80 -15.78
N LYS A 30 -17.30 -27.65 -16.62
CA LYS A 30 -17.33 -27.50 -18.07
C LYS A 30 -18.68 -27.01 -18.55
N MET A 31 -18.68 -26.04 -19.45
CA MET A 31 -19.89 -25.53 -20.10
C MET A 31 -20.50 -26.62 -21.00
N VAL A 32 -21.83 -26.80 -20.84
CA VAL A 32 -22.62 -27.78 -21.60
C VAL A 32 -23.56 -27.06 -22.57
N LYS A 33 -24.19 -25.96 -22.14
CA LYS A 33 -25.22 -25.26 -22.93
C LYS A 33 -25.28 -23.78 -22.56
N GLU A 34 -25.47 -22.96 -23.55
CA GLU A 34 -25.65 -21.49 -23.41
C GLU A 34 -26.97 -21.07 -24.06
N VAL A 35 -27.66 -20.08 -23.47
CA VAL A 35 -28.86 -19.45 -24.02
C VAL A 35 -28.83 -17.95 -23.69
N PRO A 36 -28.63 -17.05 -24.68
CA PRO A 36 -28.31 -17.35 -26.08
C PRO A 36 -26.94 -18.02 -26.20
N ILE A 37 -26.58 -18.47 -27.40
CA ILE A 37 -25.25 -19.03 -27.70
C ILE A 37 -24.21 -17.88 -27.63
N ASN A 38 -23.04 -18.15 -27.12
CA ASN A 38 -21.92 -17.22 -27.10
C ASN A 38 -21.62 -16.70 -28.54
N GLY A 39 -21.45 -15.38 -28.70
CA GLY A 39 -21.33 -14.76 -30.01
C GLY A 39 -22.65 -14.46 -30.71
N SER A 40 -23.81 -14.57 -30.06
CA SER A 40 -25.11 -14.22 -30.63
C SER A 40 -25.21 -12.73 -30.97
N VAL A 41 -25.85 -12.45 -32.10
CA VAL A 41 -26.16 -11.09 -32.58
C VAL A 41 -27.65 -10.80 -32.54
N ASN A 42 -28.07 -9.52 -32.63
CA ASN A 42 -29.46 -9.07 -32.54
C ASN A 42 -30.17 -9.59 -31.28
N TYR A 43 -29.44 -9.66 -30.14
CA TYR A 43 -30.02 -10.12 -28.91
C TYR A 43 -30.72 -8.98 -28.16
N HIS A 44 -32.03 -9.12 -27.95
CA HIS A 44 -32.89 -8.14 -27.26
C HIS A 44 -33.40 -8.63 -25.92
N GLY A 45 -32.93 -9.78 -25.44
CA GLY A 45 -33.27 -10.29 -24.11
C GLY A 45 -32.42 -9.64 -23.01
N ASN A 46 -32.88 -9.76 -21.78
CA ASN A 46 -32.17 -9.25 -20.61
C ASN A 46 -31.54 -10.36 -19.75
N ARG A 47 -31.63 -11.64 -20.17
CA ARG A 47 -31.22 -12.79 -19.36
C ARG A 47 -30.40 -13.79 -20.15
N ILE A 48 -29.25 -14.13 -19.60
CA ILE A 48 -28.34 -15.17 -20.14
C ILE A 48 -28.35 -16.35 -19.19
N GLU A 49 -28.47 -17.55 -19.74
CA GLU A 49 -28.40 -18.81 -18.99
C GLU A 49 -27.27 -19.69 -19.52
N ILE A 50 -26.39 -20.15 -18.62
CA ILE A 50 -25.29 -21.04 -18.94
C ILE A 50 -25.42 -22.26 -18.06
N THR A 51 -25.38 -23.46 -18.67
CA THR A 51 -25.51 -24.74 -17.96
C THR A 51 -24.16 -25.46 -18.01
N PHE A 52 -23.76 -25.98 -16.88
CA PHE A 52 -22.50 -26.73 -16.70
C PHE A 52 -22.76 -28.21 -16.40
N ASP A 53 -21.72 -29.02 -16.47
CA ASP A 53 -21.77 -30.45 -16.18
C ASP A 53 -21.84 -30.76 -14.68
N GLU A 54 -21.49 -29.76 -13.82
CA GLU A 54 -21.41 -29.89 -12.37
C GLU A 54 -22.28 -28.85 -11.63
N TYR A 55 -22.47 -29.06 -10.31
CA TYR A 55 -23.09 -28.09 -9.43
C TYR A 55 -22.14 -26.92 -9.18
N LEU A 56 -22.65 -25.71 -9.25
CA LEU A 56 -21.87 -24.50 -9.20
C LEU A 56 -21.97 -23.81 -7.84
N GLN A 57 -20.86 -23.20 -7.45
CA GLN A 57 -20.79 -22.15 -6.43
C GLN A 57 -20.16 -20.90 -7.04
N LEU A 58 -20.68 -19.72 -6.68
CA LEU A 58 -20.08 -18.45 -7.09
C LEU A 58 -19.17 -17.92 -5.99
N ASN A 59 -17.99 -17.49 -6.39
CA ASN A 59 -17.00 -16.88 -5.50
C ASN A 59 -16.78 -15.42 -5.87
N ASP A 60 -16.95 -14.51 -4.92
CA ASP A 60 -16.63 -13.08 -5.03
C ASP A 60 -17.09 -12.42 -6.34
N VAL A 61 -18.37 -12.61 -6.70
CA VAL A 61 -18.97 -12.13 -7.96
C VAL A 61 -18.69 -10.64 -8.19
N VAL A 62 -18.79 -9.83 -7.15
CA VAL A 62 -18.65 -8.36 -7.22
C VAL A 62 -17.24 -7.94 -7.69
N ASN A 63 -16.22 -8.70 -7.31
CA ASN A 63 -14.84 -8.36 -7.66
C ASN A 63 -14.31 -9.21 -8.82
N GLN A 64 -14.94 -10.32 -9.18
CA GLN A 64 -14.46 -11.22 -10.24
C GLN A 64 -15.17 -10.98 -11.56
N VAL A 65 -16.49 -10.76 -11.55
CA VAL A 65 -17.24 -10.60 -12.79
C VAL A 65 -17.10 -9.18 -13.31
N LEU A 66 -16.65 -9.05 -14.55
CA LEU A 66 -16.49 -7.79 -15.25
C LEU A 66 -17.39 -7.75 -16.49
N ILE A 67 -18.12 -6.66 -16.64
CA ILE A 67 -19.00 -6.46 -17.82
C ILE A 67 -18.55 -5.23 -18.60
N SER A 68 -18.32 -5.43 -19.88
CA SER A 68 -17.86 -4.39 -20.81
C SER A 68 -18.85 -4.26 -21.98
N PRO A 69 -19.42 -3.07 -22.25
CA PRO A 69 -19.22 -1.80 -21.55
C PRO A 69 -19.73 -1.80 -20.12
N PRO A 70 -19.16 -0.93 -19.24
CA PRO A 70 -19.62 -0.81 -17.86
C PRO A 70 -21.10 -0.46 -17.78
N GLN A 71 -21.80 -1.04 -16.80
CA GLN A 71 -23.21 -0.83 -16.57
C GLN A 71 -23.43 0.09 -15.35
N GLN A 72 -24.39 1.02 -15.43
CA GLN A 72 -24.74 1.86 -14.29
C GLN A 72 -25.24 1.04 -13.10
N ARG A 73 -25.96 -0.06 -13.39
CA ARG A 73 -26.38 -1.04 -12.40
C ARG A 73 -25.75 -2.38 -12.74
N PRO A 74 -24.97 -2.97 -11.84
CA PRO A 74 -24.39 -4.28 -12.08
C PRO A 74 -25.49 -5.31 -12.32
N PRO A 75 -25.39 -6.15 -13.35
CA PRO A 75 -26.30 -7.25 -13.56
C PRO A 75 -26.26 -8.24 -12.40
N GLU A 76 -27.40 -8.85 -12.16
CA GLU A 76 -27.50 -9.91 -11.17
C GLU A 76 -26.95 -11.22 -11.71
N VAL A 77 -25.94 -11.77 -11.03
CA VAL A 77 -25.33 -13.06 -11.36
C VAL A 77 -25.68 -14.07 -10.28
N ARG A 78 -26.39 -15.13 -10.65
CA ARG A 78 -26.82 -16.20 -9.71
C ARG A 78 -26.47 -17.58 -10.24
N ALA A 79 -26.04 -18.47 -9.36
CA ALA A 79 -25.94 -19.90 -9.64
C ALA A 79 -27.03 -20.68 -8.89
N TYR A 80 -27.67 -21.56 -9.59
CA TYR A 80 -28.62 -22.50 -9.01
C TYR A 80 -28.45 -23.89 -9.63
N GLY A 81 -28.01 -24.84 -8.80
CA GLY A 81 -27.69 -26.18 -9.27
C GLY A 81 -26.52 -26.13 -10.27
N LYS A 82 -26.78 -26.59 -11.49
CA LYS A 82 -25.81 -26.58 -12.62
C LYS A 82 -25.98 -25.38 -13.54
N LYS A 83 -26.85 -24.43 -13.19
CA LYS A 83 -27.13 -23.24 -14.01
C LYS A 83 -26.56 -21.99 -13.42
N LEU A 84 -25.90 -21.22 -14.25
CA LEU A 84 -25.53 -19.81 -14.04
C LEU A 84 -26.51 -18.93 -14.80
N THR A 85 -27.00 -17.89 -14.15
CA THR A 85 -27.90 -16.90 -14.77
C THR A 85 -27.35 -15.51 -14.57
N VAL A 86 -27.28 -14.74 -15.64
CA VAL A 86 -26.96 -13.30 -15.62
C VAL A 86 -28.21 -12.54 -16.06
N THR A 87 -28.68 -11.62 -15.23
CA THR A 87 -29.87 -10.81 -15.52
C THR A 87 -29.50 -9.33 -15.50
N PHE A 88 -29.70 -8.65 -16.61
CA PHE A 88 -29.47 -7.22 -16.74
C PHE A 88 -30.66 -6.44 -16.18
N ASP A 89 -30.39 -5.39 -15.40
CA ASP A 89 -31.39 -4.46 -14.88
C ASP A 89 -31.45 -3.23 -15.81
N GLY A 90 -32.49 -3.16 -16.62
CA GLY A 90 -32.70 -2.09 -17.60
C GLY A 90 -32.50 -2.50 -19.04
N GLU A 91 -32.65 -1.54 -19.93
CA GLU A 91 -32.49 -1.72 -21.38
C GLU A 91 -31.01 -1.73 -21.78
N LEU A 92 -30.65 -2.69 -22.61
CA LEU A 92 -29.32 -2.76 -23.19
C LEU A 92 -29.17 -1.68 -24.29
N ARG A 93 -27.97 -1.13 -24.44
CA ARG A 93 -27.68 -0.15 -25.51
C ARG A 93 -27.78 -0.83 -26.86
N ASP A 94 -28.41 -0.15 -27.82
CA ASP A 94 -28.52 -0.64 -29.17
C ASP A 94 -27.15 -0.71 -29.89
N SER A 95 -27.03 -1.60 -30.85
CA SER A 95 -25.83 -1.77 -31.70
C SER A 95 -24.52 -1.85 -30.92
N THR A 96 -24.59 -2.56 -29.78
CA THR A 96 -23.46 -2.66 -28.83
C THR A 96 -23.10 -4.11 -28.59
N THR A 97 -21.81 -4.43 -28.64
CA THR A 97 -21.29 -5.73 -28.23
C THR A 97 -21.05 -5.74 -26.71
N TYR A 98 -21.60 -6.68 -26.01
CA TYR A 98 -21.38 -6.91 -24.57
C TYR A 98 -20.44 -8.08 -24.35
N THR A 99 -19.54 -7.92 -23.39
CA THR A 99 -18.62 -8.96 -22.95
C THR A 99 -18.76 -9.13 -21.46
N ILE A 100 -18.94 -10.35 -20.99
CA ILE A 100 -18.98 -10.73 -19.58
C ILE A 100 -17.76 -11.60 -19.35
N ASP A 101 -16.82 -11.12 -18.57
CA ASP A 101 -15.69 -11.89 -18.08
C ASP A 101 -15.99 -12.34 -16.67
N PHE A 102 -16.01 -13.66 -16.46
CA PHE A 102 -16.30 -14.24 -15.16
C PHE A 102 -15.07 -14.39 -14.27
N GLY A 103 -13.86 -14.11 -14.79
CA GLY A 103 -12.62 -14.26 -14.04
C GLY A 103 -12.48 -15.65 -13.44
N SER A 104 -12.45 -15.73 -12.11
CA SER A 104 -12.46 -16.98 -11.33
C SER A 104 -13.73 -17.14 -10.46
N ALA A 105 -14.84 -16.45 -10.82
CA ALA A 105 -16.06 -16.46 -10.03
C ALA A 105 -16.79 -17.80 -10.08
N ILE A 106 -16.71 -18.53 -11.19
CA ILE A 106 -17.42 -19.80 -11.38
C ILE A 106 -16.56 -20.94 -10.84
N CYS A 107 -17.05 -21.61 -9.80
CA CYS A 107 -16.36 -22.77 -9.21
C CYS A 107 -17.31 -23.95 -9.12
N ASP A 108 -16.80 -25.18 -9.06
CA ASP A 108 -17.57 -26.33 -8.63
C ASP A 108 -17.98 -26.18 -7.15
N ASN A 109 -19.05 -26.88 -6.77
CA ASN A 109 -19.61 -26.78 -5.42
C ASN A 109 -18.84 -27.58 -4.36
N ASN A 110 -18.10 -28.61 -4.76
CA ASN A 110 -17.48 -29.55 -3.84
C ASN A 110 -16.07 -29.14 -3.46
N GLU A 111 -15.17 -29.08 -4.43
CA GLU A 111 -13.74 -28.81 -4.28
C GLU A 111 -13.40 -27.32 -4.45
N ARG A 112 -14.30 -26.55 -5.04
CA ARG A 112 -14.15 -25.12 -5.40
C ARG A 112 -13.06 -24.86 -6.44
N ASN A 113 -12.92 -25.78 -7.40
CA ASN A 113 -12.01 -25.58 -8.53
C ASN A 113 -12.54 -24.47 -9.42
N PRO A 114 -11.82 -23.36 -9.63
CA PRO A 114 -12.31 -22.22 -10.40
C PRO A 114 -12.17 -22.47 -11.90
N LEU A 115 -13.24 -22.18 -12.66
CA LEU A 115 -13.17 -22.04 -14.10
C LEU A 115 -12.53 -20.70 -14.45
N GLN A 116 -11.32 -20.70 -14.97
CA GLN A 116 -10.58 -19.48 -15.31
C GLN A 116 -10.78 -19.06 -16.76
N GLY A 117 -10.85 -17.73 -17.00
CA GLY A 117 -10.85 -17.15 -18.33
C GLY A 117 -12.10 -17.41 -19.16
N TYR A 118 -13.21 -17.80 -18.52
CA TYR A 118 -14.47 -17.96 -19.23
C TYR A 118 -15.12 -16.61 -19.52
N THR A 119 -15.25 -16.28 -20.80
CA THR A 119 -15.87 -15.06 -21.29
C THR A 119 -17.09 -15.38 -22.15
N PHE A 120 -18.13 -14.58 -21.97
CA PHE A 120 -19.37 -14.66 -22.77
C PHE A 120 -19.60 -13.33 -23.47
N SER A 121 -19.84 -13.36 -24.79
CA SER A 121 -20.07 -12.14 -25.58
C SER A 121 -21.34 -12.26 -26.40
N PHE A 122 -22.05 -11.16 -26.59
CA PHE A 122 -23.20 -11.04 -27.47
C PHE A 122 -23.33 -9.61 -27.97
N ALA A 123 -24.05 -9.41 -29.07
CA ALA A 123 -24.34 -8.08 -29.59
C ALA A 123 -25.85 -7.82 -29.68
N THR A 124 -26.27 -6.61 -29.37
CA THR A 124 -27.64 -6.12 -29.60
C THR A 124 -27.84 -5.72 -31.05
N GLY A 125 -26.75 -5.44 -31.77
CA GLY A 125 -26.73 -5.16 -33.21
C GLY A 125 -26.50 -6.40 -34.08
N PRO A 126 -26.46 -6.20 -35.44
CA PRO A 126 -26.31 -7.29 -36.39
C PRO A 126 -24.91 -7.88 -36.46
N GLU A 127 -23.91 -7.23 -35.92
CA GLU A 127 -22.49 -7.64 -35.92
C GLU A 127 -21.92 -7.62 -34.51
N ILE A 128 -20.93 -8.47 -34.31
CA ILE A 128 -20.14 -8.51 -33.04
C ILE A 128 -18.77 -7.90 -33.32
N ASP A 129 -18.36 -6.98 -32.46
CA ASP A 129 -17.03 -6.40 -32.54
C ASP A 129 -15.97 -7.44 -32.18
N THR A 130 -14.83 -7.44 -32.88
CA THR A 130 -13.79 -8.47 -32.69
C THR A 130 -12.41 -7.91 -32.43
N LEU A 131 -12.20 -6.58 -32.54
CA LEU A 131 -10.89 -5.99 -32.36
C LEU A 131 -10.48 -6.02 -30.86
N GLN A 132 -9.17 -6.04 -30.64
CA GLN A 132 -8.57 -6.13 -29.29
C GLN A 132 -7.37 -5.20 -29.18
N MET A 133 -7.08 -4.78 -27.95
CA MET A 133 -5.85 -4.09 -27.57
C MET A 133 -5.32 -4.70 -26.28
N SER A 134 -4.01 -4.87 -26.16
CA SER A 134 -3.38 -5.42 -24.97
C SER A 134 -2.17 -4.62 -24.52
N GLY A 135 -1.83 -4.77 -23.26
CA GLY A 135 -0.71 -4.09 -22.67
C GLY A 135 -0.48 -4.49 -21.21
N ILE A 136 0.35 -3.72 -20.54
CA ILE A 136 0.72 -3.92 -19.16
C ILE A 136 0.65 -2.61 -18.37
N VAL A 137 0.18 -2.69 -17.13
CA VAL A 137 0.18 -1.57 -16.18
C VAL A 137 1.22 -1.83 -15.10
N ILE A 138 2.17 -0.92 -14.94
CA ILE A 138 3.19 -0.97 -13.91
C ILE A 138 3.19 0.33 -13.10
N ASN A 139 3.57 0.22 -11.82
CA ASN A 139 3.73 1.38 -10.96
C ASN A 139 4.94 2.21 -11.39
N ALA A 140 4.75 3.51 -11.61
CA ALA A 140 5.78 4.41 -12.11
C ALA A 140 6.95 4.61 -11.12
N GLU A 141 6.70 4.54 -9.81
CA GLU A 141 7.72 4.77 -8.79
C GLU A 141 8.67 3.57 -8.63
N ASN A 142 8.14 2.33 -8.79
CA ASN A 142 8.89 1.14 -8.43
C ASN A 142 8.84 0.00 -9.45
N LEU A 143 8.21 0.21 -10.62
CA LEU A 143 8.05 -0.75 -11.71
C LEU A 143 7.42 -2.10 -11.32
N ASN A 144 6.66 -2.13 -10.23
CA ASN A 144 5.88 -3.31 -9.88
C ASN A 144 4.63 -3.43 -10.77
N PRO A 145 4.21 -4.64 -11.14
CA PRO A 145 2.93 -4.84 -11.82
C PRO A 145 1.77 -4.41 -10.93
N VAL A 146 0.76 -3.77 -11.52
CA VAL A 146 -0.44 -3.31 -10.81
C VAL A 146 -1.62 -4.17 -11.20
N ALA A 147 -2.10 -4.98 -10.26
CA ALA A 147 -3.19 -5.92 -10.47
C ALA A 147 -4.53 -5.38 -10.01
N ASN A 148 -5.61 -5.95 -10.58
CA ASN A 148 -7.01 -5.68 -10.18
C ASN A 148 -7.47 -4.23 -10.36
N ILE A 149 -6.88 -3.47 -11.27
CA ILE A 149 -7.37 -2.17 -11.71
C ILE A 149 -8.00 -2.26 -13.09
N TYR A 150 -8.77 -1.26 -13.49
CA TYR A 150 -9.37 -1.23 -14.82
C TYR A 150 -8.44 -0.57 -15.84
N ALA A 151 -8.18 -1.25 -16.95
CA ALA A 151 -7.71 -0.63 -18.17
C ALA A 151 -8.93 -0.35 -19.05
N GLY A 152 -9.13 0.91 -19.48
CA GLY A 152 -10.34 1.31 -20.17
C GLY A 152 -10.08 2.31 -21.29
N ILE A 153 -10.96 2.29 -22.29
CA ILE A 153 -10.87 3.19 -23.47
C ILE A 153 -12.08 4.11 -23.55
N HIS A 154 -11.81 5.32 -24.02
CA HIS A 154 -12.83 6.30 -24.41
C HIS A 154 -12.81 6.56 -25.91
N GLN A 155 -13.98 6.54 -26.53
CA GLN A 155 -14.17 7.00 -27.89
C GLN A 155 -14.27 8.53 -27.96
N ASN A 156 -14.78 9.15 -26.90
CA ASN A 156 -14.70 10.60 -26.72
C ASN A 156 -13.26 10.98 -26.39
N LEU A 157 -12.60 11.71 -27.31
CA LEU A 157 -11.19 12.07 -27.21
C LEU A 157 -10.93 13.32 -26.34
N ALA A 158 -11.97 13.95 -25.80
CA ALA A 158 -11.80 15.07 -24.90
C ALA A 158 -11.24 14.59 -23.55
N ASP A 159 -10.28 15.33 -22.97
CA ASP A 159 -9.67 14.96 -21.67
C ASP A 159 -10.72 14.87 -20.56
N SER A 160 -11.74 15.73 -20.60
CA SER A 160 -12.86 15.70 -19.65
C SER A 160 -13.72 14.42 -19.71
N ALA A 161 -13.58 13.57 -20.72
CA ALA A 161 -14.31 12.31 -20.80
C ALA A 161 -13.92 11.37 -19.64
N PHE A 162 -12.64 11.33 -19.29
CA PHE A 162 -12.14 10.49 -18.20
C PHE A 162 -12.71 10.87 -16.82
N GLU A 163 -13.11 12.14 -16.63
CA GLU A 163 -13.71 12.65 -15.38
C GLU A 163 -15.24 12.64 -15.36
N LYS A 164 -15.90 12.49 -16.53
CA LYS A 164 -17.35 12.71 -16.63
C LYS A 164 -18.13 11.54 -17.23
N GLU A 165 -17.45 10.69 -17.97
CA GLU A 165 -18.09 9.59 -18.70
C GLU A 165 -17.49 8.26 -18.26
N PRO A 166 -18.29 7.20 -18.05
CA PRO A 166 -17.76 5.88 -17.84
C PRO A 166 -17.05 5.39 -19.12
N PHE A 167 -16.08 4.53 -18.97
CA PHE A 167 -15.34 3.94 -20.08
C PHE A 167 -16.27 3.33 -21.16
N THR A 168 -15.86 3.43 -22.42
CA THR A 168 -16.55 2.77 -23.53
C THR A 168 -16.35 1.25 -23.47
N ARG A 169 -15.14 0.81 -23.11
CA ARG A 169 -14.74 -0.58 -22.92
C ARG A 169 -13.74 -0.67 -21.79
N ILE A 170 -13.79 -1.78 -21.04
CA ILE A 170 -12.88 -2.05 -19.94
C ILE A 170 -12.39 -3.49 -19.97
N ALA A 171 -11.19 -3.67 -19.40
CA ALA A 171 -10.64 -4.94 -18.97
C ALA A 171 -10.03 -4.76 -17.58
N ARG A 172 -9.77 -5.84 -16.89
CA ARG A 172 -9.09 -5.82 -15.59
C ARG A 172 -7.66 -6.32 -15.75
N THR A 173 -6.72 -5.72 -15.03
CA THR A 173 -5.33 -6.19 -14.99
C THR A 173 -5.23 -7.46 -14.13
N ASP A 174 -4.44 -8.42 -14.59
CA ASP A 174 -4.10 -9.63 -13.86
C ASP A 174 -2.98 -9.42 -12.82
N GLU A 175 -2.50 -10.51 -12.19
CA GLU A 175 -1.41 -10.45 -11.20
C GLU A 175 -0.08 -9.97 -11.78
N LYS A 176 0.10 -10.02 -13.10
CA LYS A 176 1.27 -9.49 -13.79
C LYS A 176 1.08 -8.06 -14.28
N GLY A 177 -0.09 -7.47 -14.03
CA GLY A 177 -0.46 -6.17 -14.56
C GLY A 177 -0.90 -6.20 -16.03
N GLU A 178 -0.99 -7.38 -16.66
CA GLU A 178 -1.38 -7.53 -18.06
C GLU A 178 -2.89 -7.32 -18.21
N PHE A 179 -3.29 -6.69 -19.31
CA PHE A 179 -4.71 -6.49 -19.66
C PHE A 179 -4.95 -6.75 -21.14
N THR A 180 -6.18 -7.20 -21.47
CA THR A 180 -6.65 -7.31 -22.84
C THR A 180 -8.08 -6.81 -22.94
N ILE A 181 -8.26 -5.66 -23.59
CA ILE A 181 -9.59 -5.10 -23.88
C ILE A 181 -10.09 -5.75 -25.16
N GLN A 182 -11.20 -6.48 -25.04
CA GLN A 182 -11.78 -7.28 -26.13
C GLN A 182 -13.01 -6.61 -26.75
N ASN A 183 -13.39 -7.09 -27.93
CA ASN A 183 -14.62 -6.72 -28.63
C ASN A 183 -14.75 -5.20 -28.82
N ILE A 184 -13.69 -4.58 -29.32
CA ILE A 184 -13.61 -3.14 -29.59
C ILE A 184 -14.17 -2.88 -30.98
N HIS A 185 -15.04 -1.87 -31.08
CA HIS A 185 -15.50 -1.36 -32.38
C HIS A 185 -14.37 -0.65 -33.11
N ARG A 186 -14.41 -0.61 -34.46
CA ARG A 186 -13.42 0.12 -35.23
C ARG A 186 -13.55 1.64 -34.96
N GLY A 187 -12.43 2.25 -34.54
CA GLY A 187 -12.42 3.67 -34.16
C GLY A 187 -11.07 4.12 -33.65
N ILE A 188 -11.02 5.35 -33.15
CA ILE A 188 -9.86 5.94 -32.49
C ILE A 188 -10.22 6.14 -31.03
N TYR A 189 -9.31 5.79 -30.11
CA TYR A 189 -9.55 5.75 -28.69
C TYR A 189 -8.41 6.37 -27.90
N ARG A 190 -8.74 6.94 -26.74
CA ARG A 190 -7.80 7.19 -25.65
C ARG A 190 -7.82 6.01 -24.69
N LEU A 191 -6.66 5.65 -24.16
CA LEU A 191 -6.47 4.54 -23.23
C LEU A 191 -6.00 5.07 -21.88
N TYR A 192 -6.63 4.60 -20.82
CA TYR A 192 -6.30 4.92 -19.43
C TYR A 192 -6.29 3.65 -18.57
N ALA A 193 -5.65 3.71 -17.41
CA ALA A 193 -5.91 2.78 -16.34
C ALA A 193 -6.45 3.55 -15.12
N LEU A 194 -7.32 2.91 -14.33
CA LEU A 194 -7.99 3.51 -13.18
C LEU A 194 -8.11 2.51 -12.02
N ASP A 195 -7.61 2.90 -10.86
CA ASP A 195 -7.88 2.24 -9.58
C ASP A 195 -9.17 2.82 -9.00
N ASP A 196 -10.30 2.39 -9.56
CA ASP A 196 -11.65 2.90 -9.29
C ASP A 196 -12.14 2.43 -7.92
N ILE A 197 -11.96 3.27 -6.92
CA ILE A 197 -12.39 3.03 -5.54
C ILE A 197 -13.90 3.29 -5.38
N SER A 198 -14.42 4.26 -6.14
CA SER A 198 -15.82 4.69 -6.11
C SER A 198 -16.76 3.74 -6.84
N ARG A 199 -16.26 2.93 -7.77
CA ARG A 199 -16.98 1.97 -8.62
C ARG A 199 -17.98 2.62 -9.58
N ASP A 200 -17.64 3.80 -10.07
CA ASP A 200 -18.45 4.52 -11.05
C ASP A 200 -17.82 4.55 -12.45
N TYR A 201 -16.61 3.96 -12.61
CA TYR A 201 -15.84 3.89 -13.84
C TYR A 201 -15.44 5.25 -14.41
N VAL A 202 -15.35 6.25 -13.53
CA VAL A 202 -14.99 7.64 -13.84
C VAL A 202 -13.89 8.06 -12.87
N TYR A 203 -12.88 8.74 -13.37
CA TYR A 203 -11.77 9.19 -12.50
C TYR A 203 -12.24 10.23 -11.49
N GLN A 204 -11.88 10.02 -10.24
CA GLN A 204 -12.06 10.96 -9.16
C GLN A 204 -10.72 11.33 -8.50
N PRO A 205 -10.54 12.59 -8.05
CA PRO A 205 -9.33 13.00 -7.37
C PRO A 205 -8.98 12.12 -6.15
N GLY A 206 -7.75 11.62 -6.13
CA GLY A 206 -7.26 10.70 -5.09
C GLY A 206 -7.28 9.23 -5.47
N GLU A 207 -7.87 8.87 -6.60
CA GLU A 207 -7.73 7.55 -7.20
C GLU A 207 -6.40 7.44 -7.96
N GLY A 208 -5.89 6.21 -8.07
CA GLY A 208 -4.71 5.96 -8.88
C GLY A 208 -5.06 5.83 -10.35
N LEU A 209 -4.21 6.34 -11.21
CA LEU A 209 -4.44 6.34 -12.65
C LEU A 209 -3.18 6.07 -13.46
N ALA A 210 -3.37 5.71 -14.72
CA ALA A 210 -2.35 5.81 -15.75
C ALA A 210 -2.95 6.42 -17.00
N MET A 211 -2.17 7.23 -17.68
CA MET A 211 -2.56 7.85 -18.95
C MET A 211 -1.51 7.57 -20.01
N HIS A 212 -1.95 7.58 -21.29
CA HIS A 212 -1.05 7.47 -22.43
C HIS A 212 -1.36 8.61 -23.41
N ASP A 213 -0.32 9.31 -23.84
CA ASP A 213 -0.50 10.49 -24.72
C ASP A 213 -0.96 10.15 -26.13
N SER A 214 -0.65 8.93 -26.59
CA SER A 214 -1.03 8.48 -27.95
C SER A 214 -2.50 8.11 -28.04
N LEU A 215 -3.05 8.32 -29.25
CA LEU A 215 -4.34 7.79 -29.66
C LEU A 215 -4.15 6.41 -30.29
N PHE A 216 -5.06 5.50 -30.01
CA PHE A 216 -5.01 4.12 -30.48
C PHE A 216 -6.14 3.81 -31.46
N ALA A 217 -5.79 3.16 -32.57
CA ALA A 217 -6.75 2.64 -33.54
C ALA A 217 -6.54 1.12 -33.67
N PRO A 218 -7.35 0.29 -32.98
CA PRO A 218 -7.16 -1.15 -33.02
C PRO A 218 -7.39 -1.71 -34.41
N THR A 219 -6.51 -2.62 -34.82
CA THR A 219 -6.54 -3.32 -36.10
C THR A 219 -6.28 -4.81 -35.91
N VAL A 220 -6.61 -5.60 -36.95
CA VAL A 220 -6.27 -7.02 -36.99
C VAL A 220 -5.54 -7.31 -38.29
N ARG A 221 -4.42 -7.99 -38.20
CA ARG A 221 -3.71 -8.60 -39.32
C ARG A 221 -3.75 -10.11 -39.22
N HIS A 222 -3.60 -10.81 -40.30
CA HIS A 222 -3.60 -12.25 -40.31
C HIS A 222 -2.20 -12.76 -40.68
N GLU A 223 -1.61 -13.55 -39.79
CA GLU A 223 -0.30 -14.15 -40.01
C GLU A 223 -0.42 -15.65 -40.18
N GLY A 224 0.37 -16.17 -41.09
CA GLY A 224 0.51 -17.63 -41.29
C GLY A 224 1.42 -18.18 -40.20
N ARG A 225 0.88 -19.01 -39.32
CA ARG A 225 1.65 -19.73 -38.32
C ARG A 225 1.80 -21.19 -38.74
N ILE A 226 3.01 -21.69 -38.60
CA ILE A 226 3.30 -23.10 -38.84
C ILE A 226 3.28 -23.81 -37.48
N ASP A 227 2.28 -24.65 -37.29
CA ASP A 227 2.16 -25.49 -36.10
C ASP A 227 2.60 -26.92 -36.40
N THR A 228 3.44 -27.47 -35.54
CA THR A 228 3.85 -28.88 -35.62
C THR A 228 2.91 -29.70 -34.77
N VAL A 229 2.18 -30.62 -35.38
CA VAL A 229 1.28 -31.56 -34.69
C VAL A 229 2.09 -32.75 -34.21
N PHE A 230 2.37 -32.82 -32.93
CA PHE A 230 3.09 -33.93 -32.33
C PHE A 230 2.20 -35.14 -32.12
N VAL A 231 2.80 -36.34 -32.26
CA VAL A 231 2.11 -37.58 -31.91
C VAL A 231 2.01 -37.70 -30.40
N ALA A 232 0.82 -38.02 -29.90
CA ALA A 232 0.62 -38.16 -28.46
C ALA A 232 1.51 -39.28 -27.88
N ASP A 233 2.11 -39.07 -26.71
CA ASP A 233 3.01 -40.05 -26.06
C ASP A 233 2.37 -41.41 -25.86
N THR A 234 1.05 -41.47 -25.63
CA THR A 234 0.28 -42.71 -25.51
C THR A 234 0.19 -43.49 -26.81
N ILE A 235 0.31 -42.82 -27.97
CA ILE A 235 0.35 -43.45 -29.31
C ILE A 235 1.79 -43.85 -29.58
N VAL A 236 2.77 -42.99 -29.32
CA VAL A 236 4.21 -43.29 -29.48
C VAL A 236 4.59 -44.58 -28.69
N ALA A 237 4.09 -44.72 -27.45
CA ALA A 237 4.34 -45.90 -26.62
C ALA A 237 3.73 -47.21 -27.16
N LYS A 238 2.86 -47.14 -28.14
CA LYS A 238 2.22 -48.33 -28.80
C LYS A 238 2.77 -48.61 -30.18
N MET A 239 3.63 -47.73 -30.72
CA MET A 239 4.24 -47.91 -32.04
C MET A 239 5.46 -48.86 -31.97
N ASP A 240 5.68 -49.62 -33.02
CA ASP A 240 6.90 -50.40 -33.16
C ASP A 240 8.06 -49.55 -33.72
N SER A 241 9.28 -50.09 -33.67
CA SER A 241 10.48 -49.37 -34.09
C SER A 241 10.45 -48.93 -35.55
N LEU A 242 9.85 -49.70 -36.43
CA LEU A 242 9.73 -49.38 -37.85
C LEU A 242 8.75 -48.23 -38.11
N GLN A 243 7.69 -48.15 -37.30
CA GLN A 243 6.73 -47.06 -37.35
C GLN A 243 7.34 -45.75 -36.80
N LEU A 244 8.11 -45.85 -35.71
CA LEU A 244 8.81 -44.69 -35.12
C LEU A 244 9.90 -44.17 -36.07
N ASP A 245 10.67 -45.03 -36.71
CA ASP A 245 11.72 -44.62 -37.65
C ASP A 245 11.16 -43.94 -38.93
N SER A 246 9.87 -44.11 -39.21
CA SER A 246 9.22 -43.46 -40.33
C SER A 246 8.70 -42.02 -40.03
N LEU A 247 8.66 -41.64 -38.75
CA LEU A 247 8.18 -40.32 -38.30
C LEU A 247 9.35 -39.36 -38.09
N PRO A 248 9.20 -38.11 -38.55
CA PRO A 248 10.17 -37.11 -38.20
C PRO A 248 10.11 -36.77 -36.72
N HIS A 249 11.24 -36.43 -36.11
CA HIS A 249 11.34 -36.04 -34.71
C HIS A 249 12.21 -34.78 -34.53
N ASP A 250 11.98 -34.08 -33.44
CA ASP A 250 12.78 -32.90 -33.06
C ASP A 250 14.05 -33.28 -32.27
N THR A 251 14.85 -32.27 -31.91
CA THR A 251 16.08 -32.45 -31.12
C THR A 251 15.84 -32.97 -29.70
N LEU A 252 14.59 -32.94 -29.21
CA LEU A 252 14.16 -33.47 -27.93
C LEU A 252 13.56 -34.90 -28.04
N GLY A 253 13.55 -35.48 -29.24
CA GLY A 253 13.03 -36.84 -29.52
C GLY A 253 11.51 -36.93 -29.55
N ARG A 254 10.79 -35.78 -29.74
CA ARG A 254 9.33 -35.77 -29.90
C ARG A 254 8.98 -35.98 -31.37
N TYR A 255 8.13 -36.97 -31.65
CA TYR A 255 7.68 -37.31 -33.02
C TYR A 255 6.51 -36.42 -33.44
N TRP A 256 6.48 -35.96 -34.72
CA TRP A 256 5.34 -35.23 -35.27
C TRP A 256 4.73 -35.98 -36.48
N GLU A 257 3.40 -35.84 -36.58
CA GLU A 257 2.61 -36.45 -37.64
C GLU A 257 2.58 -35.56 -38.90
N ARG A 258 2.37 -34.26 -38.68
CA ARG A 258 2.23 -33.29 -39.77
C ARG A 258 2.57 -31.86 -39.33
N ILE A 259 2.85 -31.07 -40.29
CA ILE A 259 2.99 -29.63 -40.15
C ILE A 259 1.72 -28.96 -40.74
N GLU A 260 1.03 -28.17 -39.89
CA GLU A 260 -0.16 -27.45 -40.32
C GLU A 260 0.16 -25.95 -40.44
N SER A 261 -0.24 -25.33 -41.53
CA SER A 261 -0.24 -23.88 -41.66
C SER A 261 -1.61 -23.36 -41.26
N LYS A 262 -1.68 -22.60 -40.16
CA LYS A 262 -2.90 -21.95 -39.70
C LYS A 262 -2.75 -20.43 -39.82
N THR A 263 -3.80 -19.79 -40.31
CA THR A 263 -3.88 -18.34 -40.30
C THR A 263 -4.42 -17.90 -38.94
N VAL A 264 -3.60 -17.16 -38.19
CA VAL A 264 -3.94 -16.69 -36.83
C VAL A 264 -4.15 -15.18 -36.91
N PRO A 265 -5.24 -14.63 -36.31
CA PRO A 265 -5.41 -13.20 -36.22
C PRO A 265 -4.42 -12.64 -35.17
N VAL A 266 -3.72 -11.58 -35.53
CA VAL A 266 -2.84 -10.80 -34.65
C VAL A 266 -3.46 -9.43 -34.50
N PHE A 267 -3.82 -9.09 -33.27
CA PHE A 267 -4.44 -7.81 -32.96
C PHE A 267 -3.35 -6.79 -32.59
N GLU A 268 -3.55 -5.56 -33.05
CA GLU A 268 -2.65 -4.45 -32.77
C GLU A 268 -3.46 -3.23 -32.28
N PRO A 269 -2.91 -2.41 -31.37
CA PRO A 269 -1.60 -2.54 -30.73
C PRO A 269 -1.54 -3.60 -29.64
N GLN A 270 -0.35 -4.19 -29.47
CA GLN A 270 0.04 -5.04 -28.37
C GLN A 270 1.12 -4.32 -27.55
N ASP A 271 1.44 -4.84 -26.39
CA ASP A 271 2.55 -4.37 -25.56
C ASP A 271 2.48 -2.89 -25.14
N ILE A 272 1.25 -2.36 -24.97
CA ILE A 272 1.05 -0.99 -24.52
C ILE A 272 1.50 -0.90 -23.05
N LEU A 273 2.41 0.02 -22.77
CA LEU A 273 2.89 0.27 -21.41
C LEU A 273 2.14 1.45 -20.78
N LEU A 274 1.46 1.21 -19.67
CA LEU A 274 0.81 2.21 -18.85
C LEU A 274 1.54 2.38 -17.52
N MET A 275 1.98 3.61 -17.24
CA MET A 275 2.68 3.98 -16.00
C MET A 275 1.68 4.47 -14.98
N TYR A 276 1.34 3.60 -14.02
CA TYR A 276 0.39 3.91 -12.94
C TYR A 276 1.02 4.80 -11.89
N PHE A 277 0.28 5.80 -11.45
CA PHE A 277 0.66 6.68 -10.36
C PHE A 277 -0.56 7.15 -9.57
N LYS A 278 -0.31 7.60 -8.33
CA LYS A 278 -1.26 8.38 -7.55
C LYS A 278 -0.75 9.81 -7.45
N GLU A 279 -1.64 10.77 -7.63
CA GLU A 279 -1.28 12.17 -7.42
C GLU A 279 -0.98 12.44 -5.95
N ASP A 280 -0.03 13.34 -5.67
CA ASP A 280 0.29 13.77 -4.29
C ASP A 280 -0.80 14.67 -3.67
N LYS A 281 -1.92 14.84 -4.35
CA LYS A 281 -3.08 15.59 -3.86
C LYS A 281 -3.83 14.75 -2.83
N LEU A 282 -3.34 14.78 -1.61
CA LEU A 282 -3.95 14.08 -0.49
C LEU A 282 -5.17 14.85 0.03
N ARG A 283 -6.25 14.14 0.30
CA ARG A 283 -7.35 14.71 1.06
C ARG A 283 -6.91 14.97 2.50
N HIS A 284 -6.96 16.22 2.93
CA HIS A 284 -6.64 16.62 4.28
C HIS A 284 -7.92 16.66 5.12
N TYR A 285 -8.02 15.78 6.10
CA TYR A 285 -9.10 15.78 7.09
C TYR A 285 -8.60 15.21 8.42
N PHE A 286 -9.30 15.55 9.47
CA PHE A 286 -9.05 14.97 10.78
C PHE A 286 -9.67 13.58 10.87
N VAL A 287 -8.88 12.57 11.23
CA VAL A 287 -9.33 11.18 11.31
C VAL A 287 -9.92 10.89 12.67
N ARG A 288 -9.15 11.13 13.74
CA ARG A 288 -9.57 10.85 15.12
C ARG A 288 -8.61 11.41 16.17
N CYS A 289 -9.10 11.51 17.41
CA CYS A 289 -8.30 11.74 18.60
C CYS A 289 -8.18 10.46 19.41
N LEU A 290 -6.95 10.08 19.80
CA LEU A 290 -6.66 8.93 20.65
C LEU A 290 -6.03 9.40 21.94
N ARG A 291 -6.63 9.10 23.11
CA ARG A 291 -6.09 9.37 24.42
C ARG A 291 -5.84 8.04 25.17
N GLU A 292 -4.70 7.45 24.91
CA GLU A 292 -4.30 6.18 25.51
C GLU A 292 -3.84 6.32 26.97
N LYS A 293 -3.33 7.50 27.32
CA LYS A 293 -2.90 7.84 28.69
C LYS A 293 -3.43 9.19 29.14
N GLN A 294 -3.53 9.39 30.42
CA GLN A 294 -4.08 10.63 31.01
C GLN A 294 -3.32 11.88 30.58
N HIS A 295 -1.99 11.80 30.46
CA HIS A 295 -1.10 12.95 30.27
C HIS A 295 -0.81 13.30 28.81
N TYR A 296 -1.32 12.53 27.81
CA TYR A 296 -1.25 12.92 26.41
C TYR A 296 -2.40 12.35 25.58
N PHE A 297 -2.63 12.96 24.45
CA PHE A 297 -3.48 12.43 23.38
C PHE A 297 -2.81 12.65 22.02
N SER A 298 -3.20 11.87 21.03
CA SER A 298 -2.69 11.96 19.66
C SER A 298 -3.82 12.36 18.72
N LEU A 299 -3.56 13.37 17.89
CA LEU A 299 -4.42 13.80 16.79
C LEU A 299 -3.91 13.17 15.52
N LEU A 300 -4.76 12.38 14.87
CA LEU A 300 -4.43 11.69 13.63
C LEU A 300 -5.13 12.39 12.46
N PHE A 301 -4.36 12.66 11.41
CA PHE A 301 -4.82 13.27 10.17
C PHE A 301 -4.60 12.30 9.01
N SER A 302 -5.39 12.44 7.97
CA SER A 302 -5.28 11.63 6.74
C SER A 302 -4.03 11.94 5.93
N ALA A 303 -3.46 13.14 6.13
CA ALA A 303 -2.31 13.64 5.37
C ALA A 303 -1.40 14.53 6.24
N PRO A 304 -0.13 14.72 5.84
CA PRO A 304 0.80 15.58 6.54
C PRO A 304 0.27 17.00 6.69
N GLN A 305 0.30 17.53 7.90
CA GLN A 305 -0.12 18.90 8.17
C GLN A 305 1.01 19.89 7.85
N ALA A 306 0.74 20.85 6.97
CA ALA A 306 1.70 21.90 6.60
C ALA A 306 2.01 22.84 7.79
N SER A 307 1.00 23.11 8.63
CA SER A 307 1.10 23.92 9.85
C SER A 307 0.56 23.16 11.06
N MET A 308 1.02 23.54 12.26
CA MET A 308 0.47 22.98 13.49
C MET A 308 -0.98 23.40 13.67
N PRO A 309 -1.88 22.50 14.09
CA PRO A 309 -3.27 22.85 14.38
C PRO A 309 -3.33 23.79 15.57
N VAL A 310 -4.24 24.76 15.51
CA VAL A 310 -4.52 25.67 16.61
C VAL A 310 -5.60 25.07 17.50
N ILE A 311 -5.25 24.83 18.77
CA ILE A 311 -6.15 24.22 19.74
C ILE A 311 -6.57 25.27 20.76
N LYS A 312 -7.90 25.39 21.00
CA LYS A 312 -8.47 26.24 22.03
C LYS A 312 -9.31 25.38 22.98
N ALA A 313 -9.04 25.48 24.28
CA ALA A 313 -9.83 24.77 25.28
C ALA A 313 -11.24 25.40 25.39
N LEU A 314 -12.25 24.53 25.50
CA LEU A 314 -13.60 24.94 25.84
C LEU A 314 -13.81 24.81 27.36
N ASN A 315 -14.33 25.86 28.03
CA ASN A 315 -14.72 25.78 29.41
C ASN A 315 -15.93 24.85 29.59
N ARG A 316 -15.98 24.12 30.70
CA ARG A 316 -16.98 23.10 30.98
C ARG A 316 -18.45 23.60 30.97
N ALA A 317 -18.67 24.89 31.09
CA ALA A 317 -20.00 25.49 31.05
C ALA A 317 -20.65 25.45 29.67
N ASP A 318 -19.85 25.45 28.59
CA ASP A 318 -20.34 25.54 27.21
C ASP A 318 -20.41 24.18 26.50
N ALA A 319 -19.90 23.12 27.12
CA ALA A 319 -19.90 21.75 26.56
C ALA A 319 -21.15 21.01 27.00
N VAL A 320 -22.29 21.31 26.42
CA VAL A 320 -23.49 20.45 26.48
C VAL A 320 -23.16 19.19 25.65
N LEU A 321 -22.91 18.08 26.33
CA LEU A 321 -22.82 16.77 25.69
C LEU A 321 -24.17 16.49 25.01
N PRO A 322 -24.22 16.24 23.70
CA PRO A 322 -25.43 15.75 23.07
C PRO A 322 -25.88 14.46 23.76
N ASP A 323 -27.16 14.30 24.06
CA ASP A 323 -27.72 13.11 24.71
C ASP A 323 -27.42 11.80 23.97
N SER A 324 -27.03 11.85 22.70
CA SER A 324 -26.57 10.72 21.88
C SER A 324 -25.23 10.10 22.32
N LEU A 325 -24.45 10.74 23.21
CA LEU A 325 -23.21 10.19 23.76
C LEU A 325 -23.36 9.59 25.17
N ARG A 326 -24.58 9.53 25.71
CA ARG A 326 -24.91 8.70 26.87
C ARG A 326 -25.18 7.28 26.41
N ILE A 327 -24.13 6.55 25.99
CA ILE A 327 -24.26 5.14 25.65
C ILE A 327 -23.91 4.33 26.88
N ASP A 328 -24.95 3.76 27.48
CA ASP A 328 -24.85 2.54 28.27
C ASP A 328 -24.20 1.45 27.43
N SER A 329 -23.31 0.71 28.06
CA SER A 329 -22.54 -0.41 27.57
C SER A 329 -23.21 -1.27 26.51
N VAL A 330 -23.01 -1.03 25.22
CA VAL A 330 -23.33 -1.96 24.13
C VAL A 330 -22.17 -2.03 23.13
N ARG A 331 -21.83 -3.27 22.80
CA ARG A 331 -20.83 -3.69 21.82
C ARG A 331 -20.90 -2.88 20.53
N ILE A 332 -19.75 -2.41 20.09
CA ILE A 332 -19.58 -1.93 18.69
C ILE A 332 -18.89 -3.06 17.93
N ASP A 333 -19.70 -3.84 17.23
CA ASP A 333 -19.25 -4.65 16.11
C ASP A 333 -19.09 -3.72 14.87
N SER A 334 -18.14 -4.06 14.05
CA SER A 334 -17.56 -3.31 12.96
C SER A 334 -18.46 -3.09 11.73
N VAL A 335 -19.56 -2.36 11.88
CA VAL A 335 -20.43 -2.01 10.73
C VAL A 335 -21.04 -0.61 10.95
N ALA A 336 -20.27 0.44 10.87
CA ALA A 336 -20.83 1.80 10.89
C ALA A 336 -19.88 2.89 10.36
N ALA A 337 -19.18 2.62 9.27
CA ALA A 337 -18.44 3.69 8.56
C ALA A 337 -19.33 4.42 7.51
N ASP A 338 -20.46 3.84 7.11
CA ASP A 338 -21.27 4.36 6.00
C ASP A 338 -22.48 5.24 6.40
N SER A 339 -22.78 5.39 7.69
CA SER A 339 -23.97 6.14 8.12
C SER A 339 -23.72 7.57 8.61
N LEU A 340 -22.45 7.99 8.70
CA LEU A 340 -22.11 9.34 9.19
C LEU A 340 -22.00 10.39 8.07
N ALA A 341 -22.02 9.99 6.81
CA ALA A 341 -22.00 10.91 5.67
C ALA A 341 -23.34 11.54 5.31
N LYS A 342 -24.44 11.12 5.94
CA LYS A 342 -25.81 11.62 5.64
C LYS A 342 -26.43 12.54 6.72
N GLY A 343 -25.67 12.93 7.73
CA GLY A 343 -26.15 13.70 8.89
C GLY A 343 -25.96 15.20 8.86
N SER A 344 -25.39 15.79 7.79
CA SER A 344 -25.05 17.23 7.80
C SER A 344 -26.06 18.17 7.13
N GLU A 345 -27.22 17.70 6.73
CA GLU A 345 -28.22 18.53 6.01
C GLU A 345 -29.45 18.97 6.80
N LEU A 346 -29.48 18.85 8.11
CA LEU A 346 -30.63 19.27 8.90
C LEU A 346 -30.21 20.02 10.17
N LEU A 347 -29.78 21.28 10.04
CA LEU A 347 -29.88 22.31 11.09
C LEU A 347 -29.56 23.70 10.51
N THR A 348 -30.38 24.15 9.55
CA THR A 348 -30.55 25.56 9.29
C THR A 348 -31.98 25.94 9.64
N ASN A 349 -32.21 26.30 10.88
CA ASN A 349 -33.29 27.25 11.21
C ASN A 349 -32.84 28.08 12.39
N SER A 350 -32.69 29.35 12.07
CA SER A 350 -32.48 30.46 12.96
C SER A 350 -33.64 30.63 13.92
N ASP A 351 -33.34 30.74 15.20
CA ASP A 351 -34.07 31.65 16.06
C ASP A 351 -33.10 32.35 17.01
N SER A 352 -33.10 33.65 16.87
CA SER A 352 -32.32 34.62 17.61
C SER A 352 -32.69 34.59 19.09
N ILE A 353 -31.75 34.19 19.93
CA ILE A 353 -31.75 34.54 21.34
C ILE A 353 -30.54 35.45 21.59
N VAL A 354 -30.83 36.69 21.80
CA VAL A 354 -29.89 37.69 22.35
C VAL A 354 -29.50 37.22 23.74
N SER A 355 -28.25 36.86 23.94
CA SER A 355 -27.69 36.74 25.28
C SER A 355 -26.39 37.51 25.38
N ASP A 356 -26.32 38.29 26.45
CA ASP A 356 -25.22 39.11 26.88
C ASP A 356 -23.85 38.50 26.66
N SER A 357 -22.96 39.35 26.15
CA SER A 357 -21.54 39.05 25.95
C SER A 357 -20.84 38.77 27.29
N VAL A 358 -20.79 37.52 27.67
CA VAL A 358 -19.73 37.04 28.57
C VAL A 358 -18.50 36.79 27.72
N VAL A 359 -17.52 37.66 27.81
CA VAL A 359 -16.19 37.48 27.27
C VAL A 359 -15.59 36.28 28.00
N THR A 360 -15.72 35.09 27.44
CA THR A 360 -14.98 33.92 27.88
C THR A 360 -13.57 34.01 27.28
N ASP A 361 -12.60 34.34 28.11
CA ASP A 361 -11.19 34.21 27.80
C ASP A 361 -10.92 32.76 27.31
N SER A 362 -10.85 32.61 26.00
CA SER A 362 -10.49 31.33 25.38
C SER A 362 -9.01 31.08 25.61
N ILE A 363 -8.69 30.23 26.58
CA ILE A 363 -7.30 29.84 26.88
C ILE A 363 -6.70 29.17 25.67
N VAL A 364 -5.71 29.79 25.05
CA VAL A 364 -4.91 29.17 23.98
C VAL A 364 -3.98 28.15 24.60
N TRP A 365 -4.03 26.93 24.16
CA TRP A 365 -3.33 25.79 24.79
C TRP A 365 -1.80 25.76 24.59
N THR A 366 -1.21 26.73 23.91
CA THR A 366 0.25 26.81 23.76
C THR A 366 1.01 26.83 25.08
N ASP A 367 0.39 27.30 26.15
CA ASP A 367 1.02 27.45 27.48
C ASP A 367 0.82 26.21 28.38
N TYR A 368 -0.12 25.33 28.04
CA TYR A 368 -0.54 24.18 28.85
C TYR A 368 -0.28 22.83 28.16
N ALA A 369 0.34 22.83 27.02
CA ALA A 369 0.65 21.60 26.28
C ALA A 369 1.91 21.73 25.42
N VAL A 370 2.60 20.61 25.23
CA VAL A 370 3.73 20.49 24.32
C VAL A 370 3.30 19.67 23.13
N PHE A 371 3.49 20.20 21.91
CA PHE A 371 3.12 19.57 20.67
C PHE A 371 4.32 18.81 20.07
N GLN A 372 4.13 17.56 19.77
CA GLN A 372 5.13 16.70 19.15
C GLN A 372 4.58 16.11 17.84
N PRO A 373 4.94 16.66 16.68
CA PRO A 373 4.59 16.07 15.39
C PRO A 373 5.37 14.78 15.15
N SER A 374 4.74 13.81 14.47
CA SER A 374 5.42 12.66 13.88
C SER A 374 6.41 13.10 12.80
N ALA A 375 7.29 12.19 12.36
CA ALA A 375 8.22 12.46 11.26
C ALA A 375 7.49 12.86 9.96
N HIS A 376 6.32 12.27 9.71
CA HIS A 376 5.46 12.56 8.54
C HIS A 376 4.43 13.67 8.79
N ARG A 377 4.34 14.22 10.00
CA ARG A 377 3.37 15.27 10.40
C ARG A 377 1.90 14.89 10.20
N ASP A 378 1.57 13.62 10.05
CA ASP A 378 0.22 13.07 9.98
C ASP A 378 -0.36 12.76 11.36
N THR A 379 0.48 12.68 12.36
CA THR A 379 0.12 12.45 13.75
C THR A 379 0.79 13.51 14.63
N ILE A 380 0.00 14.16 15.48
CA ILE A 380 0.49 15.16 16.41
C ILE A 380 0.15 14.73 17.83
N THR A 381 1.16 14.42 18.63
CA THR A 381 0.97 14.10 20.04
C THR A 381 0.97 15.39 20.86
N VAL A 382 -0.07 15.56 21.65
CA VAL A 382 -0.28 16.72 22.54
C VAL A 382 -0.05 16.27 23.97
N TRP A 383 1.05 16.70 24.56
CA TRP A 383 1.43 16.41 25.94
C TRP A 383 0.86 17.47 26.87
N LEU A 384 0.03 17.07 27.79
CA LEU A 384 -0.62 17.97 28.77
C LEU A 384 0.35 18.27 29.92
N THR A 385 0.49 19.52 30.27
CA THR A 385 1.41 19.94 31.36
C THR A 385 0.66 20.33 32.63
N ASP A 386 -0.63 20.68 32.54
CA ASP A 386 -1.46 21.09 33.67
C ASP A 386 -2.10 19.88 34.35
N SER A 387 -1.88 19.74 35.64
CA SER A 387 -2.40 18.64 36.47
C SER A 387 -3.93 18.60 36.56
N MET A 388 -4.59 19.77 36.54
CA MET A 388 -6.05 19.87 36.56
C MET A 388 -6.67 19.37 35.26
N VAL A 389 -6.01 19.59 34.12
CA VAL A 389 -6.43 19.10 32.82
C VAL A 389 -6.15 17.60 32.69
N ILE A 390 -4.99 17.14 33.17
CA ILE A 390 -4.60 15.73 33.16
C ILE A 390 -5.60 14.85 33.94
N SER A 391 -6.10 15.36 35.08
CA SER A 391 -7.02 14.61 35.94
C SER A 391 -8.41 14.38 35.36
N ARG A 392 -8.79 15.10 34.29
CA ARG A 392 -10.11 14.99 33.65
C ARG A 392 -10.17 13.73 32.78
N ASP A 393 -11.23 12.96 32.87
CA ASP A 393 -11.46 11.81 31.99
C ASP A 393 -11.79 12.23 30.54
N THR A 394 -12.47 13.35 30.38
CA THR A 394 -12.79 13.91 29.07
C THR A 394 -12.32 15.36 28.98
N ILE A 395 -11.62 15.68 27.90
CA ILE A 395 -11.18 17.02 27.58
C ILE A 395 -11.87 17.42 26.26
N VAL A 396 -12.51 18.59 26.26
CA VAL A 396 -13.19 19.14 25.08
C VAL A 396 -12.44 20.37 24.61
N PHE A 397 -12.17 20.46 23.33
CA PHE A 397 -11.47 21.59 22.73
C PHE A 397 -11.90 21.79 21.29
N THR A 398 -11.76 23.00 20.79
CA THR A 398 -11.85 23.28 19.35
C THR A 398 -10.47 23.21 18.73
N MET A 399 -10.39 22.64 17.54
CA MET A 399 -9.17 22.50 16.78
C MET A 399 -9.36 23.05 15.37
N THR A 400 -8.54 24.05 15.01
CA THR A 400 -8.50 24.58 13.65
C THR A 400 -7.28 24.02 12.93
N TYR A 401 -7.51 23.39 11.80
CA TYR A 401 -6.48 22.75 10.97
C TYR A 401 -6.79 22.94 9.48
N MET A 402 -5.84 22.64 8.60
CA MET A 402 -6.07 22.72 7.16
C MET A 402 -6.74 21.44 6.67
N ALA A 403 -7.98 21.56 6.21
CA ALA A 403 -8.74 20.51 5.53
C ALA A 403 -8.78 20.77 4.02
N SER A 404 -9.15 19.76 3.22
CA SER A 404 -9.36 19.93 1.79
C SER A 404 -10.84 19.79 1.41
N ASP A 405 -11.28 20.59 0.45
CA ASP A 405 -12.60 20.47 -0.19
C ASP A 405 -12.66 19.29 -1.18
N SER A 406 -13.77 19.16 -1.90
CA SER A 406 -13.98 18.09 -2.90
C SER A 406 -13.01 18.15 -4.09
N ILE A 407 -12.46 19.33 -4.38
CA ILE A 407 -11.46 19.56 -5.44
C ILE A 407 -10.04 19.75 -4.90
N LEU A 408 -9.83 19.34 -3.64
CA LEU A 408 -8.55 19.28 -2.92
C LEU A 408 -7.91 20.65 -2.61
N ASN A 409 -8.65 21.76 -2.68
CA ASN A 409 -8.17 23.02 -2.17
C ASN A 409 -8.16 23.03 -0.64
N LEU A 410 -7.06 23.52 -0.07
CA LEU A 410 -6.91 23.62 1.37
C LEU A 410 -7.64 24.84 1.93
N TYR A 411 -8.41 24.61 2.98
CA TYR A 411 -9.09 25.68 3.74
C TYR A 411 -9.00 25.41 5.25
N PRO A 412 -9.05 26.44 6.10
CA PRO A 412 -9.06 26.25 7.54
C PRO A 412 -10.43 25.73 8.00
N GLN A 413 -10.43 24.54 8.61
CA GLN A 413 -11.60 23.94 9.24
C GLN A 413 -11.46 23.92 10.75
N THR A 414 -12.55 24.17 11.47
CA THR A 414 -12.58 24.10 12.93
C THR A 414 -13.56 23.04 13.39
N ASP A 415 -13.06 22.06 14.12
CA ASP A 415 -13.83 20.95 14.68
C ASP A 415 -13.81 20.98 16.21
N THR A 416 -14.88 20.51 16.84
CA THR A 416 -14.89 20.25 18.28
C THR A 416 -14.46 18.79 18.53
N VAL A 417 -13.40 18.62 19.30
CA VAL A 417 -12.76 17.34 19.53
C VAL A 417 -12.90 16.91 21.00
N PHE A 418 -13.20 15.63 21.21
CA PHE A 418 -13.31 15.01 22.52
C PHE A 418 -12.14 14.06 22.73
N ALA A 419 -11.23 14.37 23.67
CA ALA A 419 -10.17 13.46 24.08
C ALA A 419 -10.59 12.70 25.34
N VAL A 420 -11.10 11.50 25.15
CA VAL A 420 -11.64 10.65 26.22
C VAL A 420 -10.60 9.64 26.69
N TYR A 421 -10.26 9.66 27.97
CA TYR A 421 -9.44 8.62 28.59
C TYR A 421 -10.33 7.57 29.24
N ARG A 422 -10.10 6.31 28.91
CA ARG A 422 -10.76 5.16 29.54
C ARG A 422 -9.70 4.35 30.27
N ALA A 423 -9.71 4.38 31.60
CA ALA A 423 -8.80 3.58 32.41
C ALA A 423 -9.01 2.08 32.10
N PRO A 424 -7.93 1.29 31.92
CA PRO A 424 -8.07 -0.15 31.76
C PRO A 424 -8.78 -0.76 32.97
N ARG A 425 -9.71 -1.69 32.74
CA ARG A 425 -10.37 -2.45 33.81
C ARG A 425 -9.36 -3.43 34.41
N LEU A 426 -8.67 -3.01 35.46
CA LEU A 426 -7.74 -3.83 36.22
C LEU A 426 -8.47 -4.50 37.38
N SER A 427 -8.10 -5.76 37.68
CA SER A 427 -8.60 -6.43 38.88
C SER A 427 -8.15 -5.68 40.14
N GLU A 428 -8.94 -5.72 41.23
CA GLU A 428 -8.63 -5.01 42.48
C GLU A 428 -7.25 -5.37 43.06
N LYS A 429 -6.81 -6.63 42.89
CA LYS A 429 -5.47 -7.07 43.29
C LYS A 429 -4.35 -6.36 42.52
N VAL A 430 -4.54 -6.14 41.24
CA VAL A 430 -3.56 -5.43 40.38
C VAL A 430 -3.57 -3.94 40.69
N LYS A 431 -4.74 -3.35 40.95
CA LYS A 431 -4.86 -1.94 41.38
C LYS A 431 -4.12 -1.69 42.68
N ALA A 432 -4.38 -2.51 43.74
CA ALA A 432 -3.73 -2.39 45.05
C ALA A 432 -2.20 -2.59 44.96
N ALA A 433 -1.71 -3.48 44.10
CA ALA A 433 -0.28 -3.66 43.86
C ALA A 433 0.35 -2.45 43.12
N MET A 434 -0.37 -1.84 42.18
CA MET A 434 0.08 -0.63 41.48
C MET A 434 0.07 0.60 42.37
N ASP A 435 -0.92 0.74 43.25
CA ASP A 435 -1.01 1.88 44.18
C ASP A 435 0.11 1.83 45.21
N LYS A 436 0.41 0.65 45.78
CA LYS A 436 1.59 0.45 46.64
C LYS A 436 2.90 0.75 45.95
N LYS A 437 2.99 0.47 44.64
CA LYS A 437 4.18 0.76 43.83
C LYS A 437 4.31 2.25 43.54
N LYS A 438 3.21 2.96 43.36
CA LYS A 438 3.19 4.43 43.15
C LYS A 438 3.63 5.21 44.38
N GLU A 439 3.31 4.76 45.57
CA GLU A 439 3.72 5.41 46.83
C GLU A 439 5.22 5.32 47.12
N THR A 440 5.92 4.34 46.55
CA THR A 440 7.35 4.08 46.78
C THR A 440 8.27 4.44 45.65
N GLU A 441 7.76 4.69 44.43
CA GLU A 441 8.61 5.04 43.26
C GLU A 441 8.87 6.53 43.18
N ILE A 442 10.13 6.92 43.29
CA ILE A 442 10.63 8.22 42.82
C ILE A 442 10.37 8.28 41.32
N LYS A 443 9.63 9.26 40.86
CA LYS A 443 9.39 9.47 39.42
C LYS A 443 10.72 9.73 38.71
N ARG A 444 11.18 8.75 37.93
CA ARG A 444 12.44 8.85 37.17
C ARG A 444 12.15 9.02 35.69
N LEU A 445 12.89 9.94 35.10
CA LEU A 445 12.83 10.16 33.66
C LEU A 445 13.59 9.06 32.92
N ASN A 446 12.91 8.36 32.02
CA ASN A 446 13.55 7.36 31.17
C ASN A 446 14.23 8.04 29.98
N VAL A 447 15.54 7.90 29.91
CA VAL A 447 16.39 8.42 28.85
C VAL A 447 17.05 7.27 28.12
N ARG A 448 16.97 7.28 26.78
CA ARG A 448 17.58 6.28 25.89
C ARG A 448 18.63 6.95 25.02
N HIS A 449 19.60 6.18 24.55
CA HIS A 449 20.64 6.65 23.64
C HIS A 449 20.99 5.57 22.62
N ASN A 450 21.67 5.93 21.54
CA ASN A 450 22.15 5.00 20.52
C ASN A 450 23.62 4.62 20.67
N ALA A 451 24.29 4.96 21.78
CA ALA A 451 25.63 4.51 22.05
C ALA A 451 25.68 2.97 22.12
N SER A 452 26.60 2.34 21.39
CA SER A 452 26.75 0.89 21.30
C SER A 452 28.20 0.51 21.06
N ASN A 453 28.54 -0.75 21.28
CA ASN A 453 29.90 -1.26 21.00
C ASN A 453 30.22 -1.41 19.49
N THR A 454 29.25 -1.12 18.63
CA THR A 454 29.38 -1.15 17.16
C THR A 454 28.78 0.12 16.58
N PHE A 455 29.35 1.27 16.94
CA PHE A 455 28.88 2.58 16.53
C PHE A 455 29.42 2.94 15.14
N ASP A 456 28.55 3.38 14.25
CA ASP A 456 28.95 3.72 12.88
C ASP A 456 29.62 5.11 12.82
N ILE A 457 30.69 5.24 12.03
CA ILE A 457 31.52 6.47 11.94
C ILE A 457 30.73 7.70 11.44
N TYR A 458 29.68 7.48 10.67
CA TYR A 458 28.82 8.53 10.11
C TYR A 458 27.62 8.87 10.98
N ASP A 459 27.39 8.09 12.07
CA ASP A 459 26.26 8.32 12.95
C ASP A 459 26.49 9.49 13.90
N SER A 460 25.39 10.16 14.28
CA SER A 460 25.41 11.12 15.37
C SER A 460 24.93 10.45 16.65
N LEU A 461 25.59 10.76 17.75
CA LEU A 461 25.14 10.29 19.06
C LEU A 461 23.85 11.02 19.46
N ARG A 462 22.80 10.27 19.71
CA ARG A 462 21.46 10.78 20.02
C ARG A 462 21.01 10.33 21.38
N ILE A 463 20.46 11.27 22.14
CA ILE A 463 19.85 11.04 23.45
C ILE A 463 18.38 11.39 23.31
N LYS A 464 17.50 10.47 23.70
CA LYS A 464 16.04 10.63 23.60
C LYS A 464 15.39 10.45 24.96
N SER A 465 14.53 11.40 25.31
CA SER A 465 13.66 11.34 26.48
C SER A 465 12.33 10.64 26.14
N SER A 466 11.71 9.99 27.13
CA SER A 466 10.36 9.40 26.99
C SER A 466 9.23 10.41 27.06
N THR A 467 9.49 11.59 27.60
CA THR A 467 8.54 12.69 27.83
C THR A 467 9.18 14.02 27.45
N PRO A 468 8.40 15.07 27.10
CA PRO A 468 8.94 16.38 26.77
C PRO A 468 9.71 16.97 27.94
N LEU A 469 10.83 17.62 27.64
CA LEU A 469 11.70 18.20 28.65
C LEU A 469 11.34 19.66 28.91
N LYS A 470 11.19 20.00 30.18
CA LYS A 470 11.03 21.38 30.69
C LYS A 470 12.37 22.05 30.77
N TYR A 471 13.36 21.36 31.35
CA TYR A 471 14.72 21.84 31.56
C TYR A 471 15.74 20.89 30.96
N VAL A 472 16.75 21.47 30.28
CA VAL A 472 17.87 20.74 29.66
C VAL A 472 19.15 21.46 29.94
N ASP A 473 20.06 20.79 30.67
CA ASP A 473 21.39 21.28 30.92
C ASP A 473 22.38 20.52 30.03
N LEU A 474 22.78 21.18 28.94
CA LEU A 474 23.70 20.60 27.97
C LEU A 474 25.14 20.49 28.50
N GLU A 475 25.53 21.27 29.51
CA GLU A 475 26.85 21.20 30.12
C GLU A 475 27.06 19.93 30.94
N LYS A 476 26.00 19.29 31.39
CA LYS A 476 26.01 17.99 32.10
C LYS A 476 26.11 16.79 31.17
N ILE A 477 26.27 17.00 29.86
CA ILE A 477 26.53 15.95 28.87
C ILE A 477 28.02 15.93 28.60
N HIS A 478 28.68 14.83 28.88
CA HIS A 478 30.12 14.68 28.71
C HIS A 478 30.42 13.53 27.76
N LEU A 479 31.35 13.77 26.86
CA LEU A 479 31.95 12.77 25.99
C LEU A 479 33.44 12.67 26.30
N SER A 480 33.96 11.48 26.41
CA SER A 480 35.36 11.23 26.67
C SER A 480 35.89 10.17 25.71
N ILE A 481 37.14 10.30 25.31
CA ILE A 481 37.87 9.30 24.50
C ILE A 481 38.81 8.50 25.39
N LYS A 482 38.85 7.19 25.19
CA LYS A 482 39.79 6.30 25.88
C LYS A 482 41.18 6.44 25.26
N LYS A 483 42.14 6.83 26.09
CA LYS A 483 43.60 6.79 25.75
C LYS A 483 44.27 5.87 26.77
N ASP A 484 44.80 4.77 26.28
CA ASP A 484 45.38 3.70 27.09
C ASP A 484 44.33 3.15 28.10
N THR A 485 44.55 3.39 29.39
CA THR A 485 43.65 2.96 30.47
C THR A 485 42.74 4.07 31.01
N THR A 486 42.90 5.32 30.52
CA THR A 486 42.18 6.49 31.04
C THR A 486 41.26 7.12 30.02
N TYR A 487 40.21 7.77 30.50
CA TYR A 487 39.27 8.52 29.66
C TYR A 487 39.62 10.02 29.73
N ARG A 488 39.84 10.65 28.57
CA ARG A 488 40.12 12.09 28.48
C ARG A 488 38.86 12.80 27.97
N PRO A 489 38.44 13.90 28.61
CA PRO A 489 37.24 14.64 28.19
C PRO A 489 37.48 15.28 26.80
N LEU A 490 36.39 15.35 26.04
CA LEU A 490 36.34 15.97 24.71
C LEU A 490 35.44 17.21 24.77
N LYS A 491 35.76 18.21 23.95
CA LYS A 491 34.90 19.36 23.76
C LYS A 491 33.80 18.98 22.78
N ILE A 492 32.53 19.07 23.19
CA ILE A 492 31.37 18.78 22.40
C ILE A 492 30.42 19.99 22.39
N SER A 493 29.54 20.03 21.42
CA SER A 493 28.50 21.06 21.30
C SER A 493 27.14 20.40 21.06
N PRO A 494 26.51 19.81 22.09
CA PRO A 494 25.20 19.20 21.96
C PRO A 494 24.14 20.24 21.60
N PHE A 495 23.11 19.84 20.85
CA PHE A 495 21.98 20.72 20.54
C PHE A 495 20.66 19.95 20.58
N ILE A 496 19.58 20.71 20.80
CA ILE A 496 18.20 20.21 20.83
C ILE A 496 17.64 20.25 19.43
N VAL A 497 16.99 19.16 18.99
CA VAL A 497 16.50 19.02 17.62
C VAL A 497 15.11 19.62 17.41
N ASP A 498 14.22 19.53 18.42
CA ASP A 498 12.80 19.83 18.30
C ASP A 498 12.28 20.73 19.42
N SER A 499 11.09 21.30 19.22
CA SER A 499 10.40 22.14 20.20
C SER A 499 9.98 21.37 21.46
N SER A 500 9.78 20.06 21.36
CA SER A 500 9.46 19.20 22.52
C SER A 500 10.67 18.92 23.38
N LYS A 501 11.86 19.28 22.90
CA LYS A 501 13.18 19.04 23.55
C LYS A 501 13.44 17.56 23.87
N MET A 502 12.71 16.63 23.28
CA MET A 502 12.82 15.20 23.57
C MET A 502 14.05 14.55 22.94
N GLN A 503 14.65 15.19 21.94
CA GLN A 503 15.83 14.65 21.26
C GLN A 503 17.00 15.63 21.31
N ILE A 504 18.12 15.16 21.82
CA ILE A 504 19.39 15.88 21.90
C ILE A 504 20.39 15.14 21.02
N VAL A 505 21.10 15.86 20.15
CA VAL A 505 22.16 15.34 19.28
C VAL A 505 23.49 15.86 19.77
N VAL A 506 24.47 14.96 19.86
CA VAL A 506 25.86 15.27 20.15
C VAL A 506 26.67 15.03 18.87
N PRO A 507 26.89 16.07 18.05
CA PRO A 507 27.70 15.93 16.85
C PRO A 507 29.17 15.79 17.25
N TYR A 508 29.84 14.82 16.64
CA TYR A 508 31.26 14.63 16.83
C TYR A 508 31.87 13.96 15.59
N LYS A 509 33.11 14.32 15.25
CA LYS A 509 33.86 13.66 14.18
C LYS A 509 34.56 12.43 14.77
N TRP A 510 33.96 11.28 14.59
CA TRP A 510 34.40 10.03 15.19
C TRP A 510 35.74 9.58 14.55
N GLU A 511 36.68 9.11 15.39
CA GLU A 511 37.88 8.43 14.93
C GLU A 511 37.64 6.91 14.87
N PRO A 512 38.03 6.24 13.77
CA PRO A 512 37.86 4.79 13.65
C PRO A 512 38.52 4.01 14.81
N GLU A 513 37.95 2.87 15.20
CA GLU A 513 38.46 1.95 16.21
C GLU A 513 38.59 2.49 17.64
N LYS A 514 38.31 3.77 17.84
CA LYS A 514 38.41 4.38 19.16
C LYS A 514 37.20 4.04 20.03
N GLU A 515 37.46 3.95 21.33
CA GLU A 515 36.44 3.79 22.35
C GLU A 515 36.14 5.15 22.99
N TYR A 516 34.86 5.44 23.14
CA TYR A 516 34.38 6.66 23.77
C TYR A 516 33.43 6.30 24.91
N ARG A 517 33.23 7.25 25.82
CA ARG A 517 32.29 7.14 26.92
C ARG A 517 31.37 8.36 26.92
N LEU A 518 30.08 8.10 26.78
CA LEU A 518 29.03 9.07 27.05
C LEU A 518 28.69 9.03 28.54
N ARG A 519 28.67 10.17 29.20
CA ARG A 519 28.19 10.34 30.55
C ARG A 519 27.21 11.51 30.57
N VAL A 520 26.04 11.27 31.17
CA VAL A 520 25.03 12.31 31.45
C VAL A 520 24.84 12.32 32.96
N ASP A 521 25.06 13.45 33.58
CA ASP A 521 24.95 13.56 35.04
C ASP A 521 23.48 13.52 35.47
N SER A 522 23.25 13.20 36.76
CA SER A 522 21.91 13.24 37.38
C SER A 522 21.30 14.63 37.23
N ALA A 523 19.99 14.69 37.01
CA ALA A 523 19.25 15.95 36.82
C ALA A 523 19.84 16.87 35.74
N ALA A 524 20.40 16.29 34.68
CA ALA A 524 20.73 17.02 33.46
C ALA A 524 19.45 17.37 32.67
N PHE A 525 18.45 16.52 32.78
CA PHE A 525 17.14 16.68 32.15
C PHE A 525 16.05 16.58 33.20
N THR A 526 15.08 17.47 33.12
CA THR A 526 13.86 17.43 33.91
C THR A 526 12.68 17.57 32.94
N ASP A 527 11.73 16.66 33.01
CA ASP A 527 10.56 16.69 32.15
C ASP A 527 9.48 17.66 32.65
N VAL A 528 8.41 17.80 31.85
CA VAL A 528 7.27 18.64 32.19
C VAL A 528 6.48 18.15 33.42
N TYR A 529 6.78 16.97 33.93
CA TYR A 529 6.15 16.35 35.11
C TYR A 529 7.08 16.32 36.33
N GLU A 530 8.17 17.11 36.30
CA GLU A 530 9.18 17.24 37.33
C GLU A 530 10.00 15.95 37.62
N ALA A 531 9.97 14.98 36.69
CA ALA A 531 10.82 13.81 36.74
C ALA A 531 12.21 14.12 36.17
N SER A 532 13.27 13.74 36.92
CA SER A 532 14.66 13.92 36.48
C SER A 532 15.34 12.61 36.13
N ASN A 533 16.36 12.68 35.27
CA ASN A 533 17.17 11.52 34.91
C ASN A 533 18.15 11.14 36.03
N ASP A 534 18.41 9.85 36.18
CA ASP A 534 19.55 9.36 36.90
C ASP A 534 20.84 9.56 36.08
N LYS A 535 21.99 9.41 36.78
CA LYS A 535 23.28 9.38 36.08
C LYS A 535 23.28 8.24 35.04
N LEU A 536 23.60 8.57 33.80
CA LEU A 536 23.72 7.64 32.69
C LEU A 536 25.18 7.58 32.25
N GLU A 537 25.71 6.38 32.09
CA GLU A 537 27.05 6.16 31.59
C GLU A 537 27.04 5.01 30.59
N SER A 538 27.58 5.23 29.39
CA SER A 538 27.60 4.21 28.35
C SER A 538 28.87 4.34 27.51
N ASN A 539 29.48 3.20 27.21
CA ASN A 539 30.61 3.13 26.30
C ASN A 539 30.11 2.90 24.87
N LEU A 540 30.84 3.46 23.91
CA LEU A 540 30.65 3.19 22.50
C LEU A 540 32.01 2.95 21.85
N LYS A 541 32.06 2.03 20.91
CA LYS A 541 33.23 1.77 20.11
C LYS A 541 32.90 2.02 18.64
N VAL A 542 33.69 2.89 18.02
CA VAL A 542 33.53 3.20 16.59
C VAL A 542 34.13 2.07 15.77
N ARG A 543 33.42 1.69 14.71
CA ARG A 543 33.86 0.65 13.76
C ARG A 543 35.17 1.06 13.07
N SER A 544 35.92 0.05 12.63
CA SER A 544 37.08 0.25 11.74
C SER A 544 36.59 0.73 10.36
N LEU A 545 37.45 1.44 9.62
CA LEU A 545 37.23 1.75 8.20
C LEU A 545 37.18 0.47 7.37
N GLU A 546 37.88 -0.56 7.80
CA GLU A 546 37.89 -1.88 7.15
C GLU A 546 36.56 -2.62 7.27
N ASP A 547 35.66 -2.21 8.20
CA ASP A 547 34.33 -2.77 8.33
C ASP A 547 33.36 -2.30 7.24
N TYR A 548 33.76 -1.35 6.41
CA TYR A 548 32.91 -0.74 5.38
C TYR A 548 33.41 -1.05 3.97
N SER A 549 32.55 -0.76 3.02
CA SER A 549 32.81 -0.81 1.59
C SER A 549 32.52 0.54 0.97
N THR A 550 33.12 0.83 -0.18
CA THR A 550 32.76 1.94 -1.05
C THR A 550 32.14 1.39 -2.33
N LEU A 551 31.08 2.03 -2.82
CA LEU A 551 30.49 1.75 -4.11
C LEU A 551 30.50 3.03 -4.95
N ILE A 552 31.13 2.97 -6.11
CA ILE A 552 31.16 4.04 -7.11
C ILE A 552 30.28 3.59 -8.27
N VAL A 553 29.21 4.33 -8.53
CA VAL A 553 28.30 4.05 -9.63
C VAL A 553 28.50 5.08 -10.73
N LYS A 554 29.03 4.64 -11.86
CA LYS A 554 29.18 5.46 -13.07
C LYS A 554 27.93 5.29 -13.95
N MET A 555 27.61 6.31 -14.73
CA MET A 555 26.57 6.24 -15.74
C MET A 555 27.19 5.93 -17.09
N ALA A 556 26.54 5.07 -17.89
CA ALA A 556 26.93 4.85 -19.29
C ALA A 556 26.76 6.14 -20.10
N ASP A 557 25.58 6.78 -19.94
CA ASP A 557 25.28 8.11 -20.45
C ASP A 557 25.01 9.04 -19.27
N ILE A 558 25.77 10.13 -19.13
CA ILE A 558 25.67 11.02 -17.99
C ILE A 558 24.43 11.91 -18.15
N ASP A 559 23.48 11.78 -17.24
CA ASP A 559 22.39 12.73 -17.03
C ASP A 559 22.47 13.29 -15.62
N TYR A 560 22.75 14.58 -15.48
CA TYR A 560 22.89 15.26 -14.18
C TYR A 560 21.58 15.38 -13.40
N ARG A 561 20.44 15.12 -14.06
CA ARG A 561 19.14 14.99 -13.39
C ARG A 561 18.96 13.62 -12.73
N ALA A 562 19.87 12.68 -13.01
CA ALA A 562 19.78 11.35 -12.45
C ALA A 562 20.14 11.35 -10.96
N ARG A 563 19.35 10.64 -10.17
CA ARG A 563 19.60 10.35 -8.76
C ARG A 563 19.59 8.86 -8.54
N ILE A 564 20.63 8.34 -7.92
CA ILE A 564 20.80 6.91 -7.68
C ILE A 564 20.43 6.60 -6.23
N GLN A 565 19.56 5.61 -6.08
CA GLN A 565 19.10 5.09 -4.81
C GLN A 565 19.64 3.69 -4.58
N LEU A 566 20.26 3.46 -3.42
CA LEU A 566 20.57 2.12 -2.92
C LEU A 566 19.42 1.58 -2.12
N LEU A 567 19.03 0.35 -2.43
CA LEU A 567 17.85 -0.33 -1.88
C LEU A 567 18.26 -1.58 -1.10
N ASN A 568 17.45 -1.95 -0.11
CA ASN A 568 17.55 -3.24 0.54
C ASN A 568 16.74 -4.33 -0.20
N GLU A 569 16.73 -5.55 0.31
CA GLU A 569 15.97 -6.69 -0.24
C GLU A 569 14.42 -6.52 -0.19
N LYS A 570 13.93 -5.46 0.44
CA LYS A 570 12.51 -5.11 0.50
C LYS A 570 12.14 -3.90 -0.36
N ASP A 571 13.02 -3.51 -1.29
CA ASP A 571 12.85 -2.33 -2.15
C ASP A 571 12.75 -0.99 -1.39
N VAL A 572 13.30 -0.94 -0.16
CA VAL A 572 13.31 0.27 0.66
C VAL A 572 14.60 1.04 0.42
N VAL A 573 14.49 2.34 0.15
CA VAL A 573 15.62 3.24 -0.04
C VAL A 573 16.41 3.37 1.26
N LEU A 574 17.71 3.03 1.20
CA LEU A 574 18.64 3.17 2.31
C LEU A 574 19.47 4.45 2.19
N ARG A 575 19.91 4.78 0.98
CA ARG A 575 20.70 5.98 0.67
C ARG A 575 20.40 6.45 -0.74
N GLU A 576 20.56 7.76 -0.96
CA GLU A 576 20.36 8.39 -2.25
C GLU A 576 21.45 9.45 -2.49
N LEU A 577 21.97 9.52 -3.72
CA LEU A 577 22.92 10.53 -4.15
C LEU A 577 22.61 11.01 -5.56
N PRO A 578 22.83 12.30 -5.86
CA PRO A 578 22.81 12.81 -7.23
C PRO A 578 24.01 12.28 -8.00
N VAL A 579 23.89 12.20 -9.31
CA VAL A 579 24.98 11.86 -10.23
C VAL A 579 25.85 13.10 -10.49
N SER A 580 27.18 12.92 -10.48
CA SER A 580 28.19 13.92 -10.84
C SER A 580 29.04 13.41 -12.00
N ASP A 581 30.02 14.22 -12.44
CA ASP A 581 31.00 13.82 -13.49
C ASP A 581 31.78 12.54 -13.14
N GLU A 582 31.99 12.31 -11.84
CA GLU A 582 32.68 11.12 -11.33
C GLU A 582 31.72 9.97 -10.99
N GLY A 583 30.42 10.14 -11.27
CA GLY A 583 29.35 9.24 -10.87
C GLY A 583 28.81 9.54 -9.46
N ALA A 584 28.17 8.55 -8.82
CA ALA A 584 27.69 8.61 -7.45
C ALA A 584 28.56 7.73 -6.55
N ARG A 585 29.22 8.34 -5.56
CA ARG A 585 30.13 7.67 -4.63
C ARG A 585 29.47 7.45 -3.28
N PHE A 586 29.14 6.20 -2.97
CA PHE A 586 28.57 5.77 -1.69
C PHE A 586 29.67 5.23 -0.78
N GLU A 587 30.04 6.02 0.22
CA GLU A 587 31.07 5.66 1.19
C GLU A 587 30.44 5.03 2.45
N PHE A 588 31.22 4.29 3.21
CA PHE A 588 30.84 3.68 4.48
C PHE A 588 29.61 2.78 4.38
N LEU A 589 29.49 1.99 3.32
CA LEU A 589 28.46 1.00 3.17
C LEU A 589 28.79 -0.24 4.01
N LYS A 590 27.77 -0.84 4.63
CA LYS A 590 27.95 -2.12 5.32
C LYS A 590 28.13 -3.25 4.31
N PRO A 591 28.95 -4.28 4.59
CA PRO A 591 29.16 -5.41 3.69
C PRO A 591 27.91 -6.30 3.69
N THR A 592 26.98 -5.98 2.83
CA THR A 592 25.71 -6.72 2.62
C THR A 592 25.28 -6.61 1.18
N SER A 593 24.13 -7.21 0.86
CA SER A 593 23.56 -7.11 -0.48
C SER A 593 22.71 -5.85 -0.62
N TYR A 594 22.86 -5.22 -1.77
CA TYR A 594 22.13 -4.03 -2.17
C TYR A 594 21.53 -4.22 -3.56
N TYR A 595 20.50 -3.46 -3.85
CA TYR A 595 19.96 -3.24 -5.18
C TYR A 595 20.07 -1.75 -5.50
N MET A 596 19.95 -1.40 -6.78
CA MET A 596 20.02 0.00 -7.21
C MET A 596 18.80 0.36 -8.06
N ARG A 597 18.33 1.56 -7.83
CA ARG A 597 17.29 2.23 -8.61
C ARG A 597 17.79 3.63 -8.95
N LEU A 598 17.39 4.13 -10.10
CA LEU A 598 17.68 5.48 -10.56
C LEU A 598 16.35 6.13 -10.96
N TYR A 599 16.19 7.42 -10.67
CA TYR A 599 15.15 8.22 -11.27
C TYR A 599 15.72 9.52 -11.84
N LEU A 600 15.00 10.11 -12.81
CA LEU A 600 15.36 11.40 -13.39
C LEU A 600 14.56 12.50 -12.70
N ASP A 601 15.22 13.29 -11.89
CA ASP A 601 14.66 14.46 -11.21
C ASP A 601 14.49 15.60 -12.23
N LEU A 602 13.32 15.61 -12.89
CA LEU A 602 13.04 16.53 -13.99
C LEU A 602 12.72 17.95 -13.51
N ASN A 603 12.24 18.08 -12.28
CA ASN A 603 11.85 19.34 -11.67
C ASN A 603 12.94 19.95 -10.78
N GLY A 604 14.00 19.18 -10.43
CA GLY A 604 15.14 19.63 -9.64
C GLY A 604 14.86 19.79 -8.13
N ASP A 605 13.81 19.14 -7.60
CA ASP A 605 13.44 19.24 -6.19
C ASP A 605 14.18 18.25 -5.28
N GLY A 606 14.93 17.33 -5.87
CA GLY A 606 15.70 16.32 -5.17
C GLY A 606 14.90 15.16 -4.64
N LYS A 607 13.67 14.95 -5.14
CA LYS A 607 12.77 13.85 -4.80
C LYS A 607 12.09 13.33 -6.05
N TRP A 608 11.75 12.05 -6.04
CA TRP A 608 10.90 11.54 -7.10
C TRP A 608 9.52 12.18 -7.06
N THR A 609 9.07 12.70 -8.19
CA THR A 609 7.79 13.40 -8.33
C THR A 609 6.81 12.57 -9.15
N THR A 610 5.62 12.35 -8.59
CA THR A 610 4.52 11.64 -9.24
C THR A 610 3.91 12.47 -10.39
N GLY A 611 3.07 11.83 -11.21
CA GLY A 611 2.29 12.51 -12.24
C GLY A 611 1.25 13.49 -11.68
N ASP A 612 0.74 14.36 -12.54
CA ASP A 612 -0.34 15.32 -12.25
C ASP A 612 -1.32 15.30 -13.41
N TRP A 613 -2.52 14.76 -13.19
CA TRP A 613 -3.55 14.63 -14.23
C TRP A 613 -3.97 15.98 -14.81
N MET A 614 -4.24 16.96 -13.93
CA MET A 614 -4.71 18.29 -14.36
C MET A 614 -3.69 19.06 -15.20
N LYS A 615 -2.39 18.75 -15.03
CA LYS A 615 -1.30 19.36 -15.81
C LYS A 615 -0.82 18.47 -16.94
N HIS A 616 -1.43 17.34 -17.18
CA HIS A 616 -0.98 16.31 -18.13
C HIS A 616 0.52 15.99 -17.99
N ARG A 617 1.00 15.96 -16.74
CA ARG A 617 2.39 15.65 -16.45
C ARG A 617 2.52 14.19 -16.08
N ALA A 618 3.34 13.47 -16.84
CA ALA A 618 3.73 12.11 -16.49
C ALA A 618 4.60 12.08 -15.20
N PRO A 619 4.62 10.97 -14.47
CA PRO A 619 5.55 10.77 -13.36
C PRO A 619 6.99 10.74 -13.87
N GLU A 620 7.95 11.06 -12.99
CA GLU A 620 9.37 11.01 -13.31
C GLU A 620 9.81 9.57 -13.63
N PRO A 621 10.64 9.38 -14.69
CA PRO A 621 11.08 8.06 -15.10
C PRO A 621 11.95 7.38 -14.05
N VAL A 622 11.71 6.10 -13.85
CA VAL A 622 12.46 5.23 -12.92
C VAL A 622 13.07 4.06 -13.67
N PHE A 623 14.29 3.71 -13.32
CA PHE A 623 15.05 2.61 -13.90
C PHE A 623 15.68 1.76 -12.80
N TYR A 624 15.79 0.46 -13.02
CA TYR A 624 16.46 -0.46 -12.10
C TYR A 624 17.73 -1.03 -12.69
N PHE A 625 18.74 -1.15 -11.86
CA PHE A 625 19.90 -1.98 -12.17
C PHE A 625 19.52 -3.44 -11.99
N SER A 626 19.70 -4.24 -13.03
CA SER A 626 19.20 -5.62 -13.06
C SER A 626 19.97 -6.61 -12.20
N GLY A 627 21.08 -6.18 -11.58
CA GLY A 627 21.94 -7.01 -10.76
C GLY A 627 21.76 -6.81 -9.26
N LYS A 628 22.01 -7.86 -8.48
CA LYS A 628 22.19 -7.81 -7.03
C LYS A 628 23.66 -7.53 -6.72
N LEU A 629 23.95 -6.47 -5.98
CA LEU A 629 25.30 -6.10 -5.56
C LEU A 629 25.57 -6.70 -4.18
N THR A 630 26.61 -7.52 -4.08
CA THR A 630 27.05 -8.07 -2.79
C THR A 630 28.39 -7.46 -2.44
N LEU A 631 28.37 -6.50 -1.53
CA LEU A 631 29.57 -5.79 -1.11
C LEU A 631 30.34 -6.58 -0.05
N ARG A 632 31.69 -6.48 -0.10
CA ARG A 632 32.59 -7.08 0.88
C ARG A 632 33.33 -5.99 1.62
N ALA A 633 33.56 -6.21 2.91
CA ALA A 633 34.30 -5.29 3.75
C ALA A 633 35.69 -4.98 3.19
N ASN A 634 36.11 -3.74 3.35
CA ASN A 634 37.42 -3.22 2.89
C ASN A 634 37.64 -3.33 1.37
N TRP A 635 36.55 -3.26 0.58
CA TRP A 635 36.62 -3.29 -0.88
C TRP A 635 35.94 -2.06 -1.46
N ASP A 636 36.57 -1.51 -2.52
CA ASP A 636 35.98 -0.52 -3.40
C ASP A 636 35.37 -1.25 -4.61
N PHE A 637 34.10 -1.04 -4.86
CA PHE A 637 33.34 -1.58 -5.98
C PHE A 637 33.05 -0.47 -6.97
N GLU A 638 33.19 -0.77 -8.25
CA GLU A 638 32.81 0.12 -9.34
C GLU A 638 31.79 -0.59 -10.23
N GLU A 639 30.66 0.07 -10.47
CA GLU A 639 29.59 -0.45 -11.33
C GLU A 639 29.17 0.62 -12.32
N THR A 640 28.75 0.19 -13.51
CA THR A 640 28.22 1.08 -14.53
C THR A 640 26.71 0.88 -14.66
N PHE A 641 25.95 1.93 -14.44
CA PHE A 641 24.51 1.93 -14.61
C PHE A 641 24.18 2.37 -16.04
N ASP A 642 23.66 1.44 -16.84
CA ASP A 642 23.16 1.69 -18.19
C ASP A 642 21.61 1.48 -18.17
N ILE A 643 20.88 2.57 -18.40
CA ILE A 643 19.41 2.56 -18.44
C ILE A 643 18.85 1.86 -19.69
N HIS A 644 19.68 1.64 -20.72
CA HIS A 644 19.33 0.99 -21.97
C HIS A 644 19.81 -0.46 -22.09
N ALA A 645 20.51 -0.98 -21.10
CA ALA A 645 21.04 -2.34 -21.10
C ALA A 645 19.95 -3.41 -21.23
N LYS A 646 18.75 -3.13 -20.74
CA LYS A 646 17.57 -4.01 -20.83
C LYS A 646 16.30 -3.21 -21.06
N PRO A 647 15.28 -3.81 -21.69
CA PRO A 647 13.93 -3.24 -21.73
C PRO A 647 13.43 -2.92 -20.31
N LEU A 648 12.64 -1.85 -20.14
CA LEU A 648 12.17 -1.36 -18.84
C LEU A 648 11.51 -2.45 -17.97
N LEU A 649 10.69 -3.29 -18.57
CA LEU A 649 9.97 -4.38 -17.90
C LEU A 649 10.89 -5.50 -17.36
N GLU A 650 12.12 -5.59 -17.87
CA GLU A 650 13.11 -6.60 -17.49
C GLU A 650 14.20 -6.05 -16.53
N GLN A 651 14.20 -4.74 -16.28
CA GLN A 651 15.24 -4.11 -15.46
C GLN A 651 15.10 -4.47 -13.98
N LYS A 652 13.87 -4.49 -13.45
CA LYS A 652 13.67 -4.77 -12.02
C LYS A 652 13.99 -6.22 -11.69
N PRO A 653 14.92 -6.48 -10.74
CA PRO A 653 15.23 -7.84 -10.29
C PRO A 653 13.99 -8.59 -9.79
N ALA A 654 13.90 -9.89 -10.13
CA ALA A 654 12.74 -10.71 -9.80
C ALA A 654 12.49 -10.79 -8.28
N GLU A 655 13.55 -10.76 -7.48
CA GLU A 655 13.49 -10.82 -6.02
C GLU A 655 12.83 -9.58 -5.40
N LEU A 656 12.85 -8.44 -6.11
CA LEU A 656 12.23 -7.19 -5.68
C LEU A 656 10.80 -7.03 -6.23
N LYS A 657 10.38 -7.86 -7.18
CA LYS A 657 9.03 -7.76 -7.75
C LYS A 657 7.99 -8.15 -6.72
N SER A 658 7.04 -7.27 -6.48
CA SER A 658 5.84 -7.52 -5.69
C SER A 658 4.62 -7.08 -6.49
N VAL A 659 3.49 -7.74 -6.30
CA VAL A 659 2.23 -7.35 -6.97
C VAL A 659 1.58 -6.24 -6.16
N GLU A 660 1.31 -5.10 -6.81
CA GLU A 660 0.51 -4.02 -6.24
C GLU A 660 -0.94 -4.15 -6.72
N GLY A 661 -1.87 -3.78 -5.87
CA GLY A 661 -3.29 -3.84 -6.15
C GLY A 661 -4.11 -3.86 -4.87
N ASN A 662 -5.42 -3.83 -5.00
CA ASN A 662 -6.36 -3.81 -3.87
C ASN A 662 -6.17 -5.03 -2.97
N LYS A 663 -5.25 -4.97 -2.00
CA LYS A 663 -5.17 -5.97 -0.93
C LYS A 663 -6.44 -5.81 -0.10
N LYS A 664 -7.28 -6.83 -0.10
CA LYS A 664 -8.42 -6.91 0.82
C LYS A 664 -7.93 -6.57 2.23
N LYS A 665 -8.40 -5.46 2.79
CA LYS A 665 -8.28 -5.12 4.21
C LYS A 665 -9.30 -5.90 5.01
#